data_323cc5ee15f160210bc797e6b217b919
#
_entry.id   323cc5ee15f160210bc797e6b217b919
#
_cell.length_a   1.000
_cell.length_b   1.000
_cell.length_c   1.000
_cell.angle_alpha   90.00
_cell.angle_beta   90.00
_cell.angle_gamma   90.00
#
_symmetry.space_group_name_H-M   'P 1'
#
loop_
_entity.id
_entity.type
_entity.pdbx_description
1 polymer ?
#
loop_
_entity_poly.entity_id
_entity_poly.type
_entity_poly.pdbx_seq_one_letter_code
_entity_poly.pdbx_strand_id
1 'polypeptide(L)'
;EGGVEVVEGVGWGLCGVVVFFLSETATTEIYTLSLHDALPLWTRNIGIAAHIDAGKTTLTERILFYTGMIHRMGEVHDGATTTDHMPQERERGITITAAAVTCEWVQQKDEGVCKLFEEQKQRINIIDTPGHVDFTAEVERSLRVLDGAIVVFCAVAGVQPQTETVWRQATKYNVPRIVFVNKMDRVGADFQHVVDEVREKFGAIPLRILIPIGAEDQLVGQIDVINRKAVTYSDDDKLGSTFEALDLTEEQTQVAEEAYAEILDAVASVDEELGESFLREEKITVAELKRALRRATIANKVVPIAGGSAFKEKGVQYLVDAVVDYLPSPLEIPAAKGQKRDDPDAEVFAPTSDHGKFCSLAFKLWADKYVGKLVFFRVYSGTVSKGDMVYNPRTQKKERIGRLIQMQADKHEEITTCYAGDIAAIAGIKNITTGDTLCHQKFDILLEPPSFPEPVIAMAVEPRTKLDQEKMSIGLGRLMEEDPTFVVKTDEETGQTIIAGMGELHLEVIIDRLKREFSVEANVGTPQIAYRETITQRADGEGILKKQTGGRGQYGHVVLDINPSEKGAGLTTKSLVVGGAIPKEYINAVMRGVKEAMTNGVVAGYPVVDIHVNITDGSSHDVDSNENAFKMAAIFAMRDAFKMAKPILLEPIMDVEVTTPEEYQGDIMGDLNRRRGQIQEMGAKGNAAIVKARVPLSEMFGYATDVRTISSGRASYAMEPSSFDPIPQNIVETICKARGTVAA
;
A
#
# COMPACT_ATOMS: atom_id res chain seq x y z
N GLU A 1 -42.98 16.56 25.59
CA GLU A 1 -43.36 17.89 25.06
C GLU A 1 -42.22 18.86 25.35
N GLY A 2 -41.25 18.95 24.48
CA GLY A 2 -40.14 19.92 24.49
C GLY A 2 -40.24 20.74 23.23
N GLY A 3 -40.80 21.95 23.31
CA GLY A 3 -40.92 22.89 22.23
C GLY A 3 -39.55 23.51 21.92
N VAL A 4 -39.22 23.60 20.66
CA VAL A 4 -38.08 24.35 20.15
C VAL A 4 -38.53 25.80 20.06
N GLU A 5 -38.03 26.68 20.92
CA GLU A 5 -38.12 28.12 20.73
C GLU A 5 -36.89 28.62 19.97
N VAL A 6 -37.13 29.11 18.76
CA VAL A 6 -36.14 29.85 17.98
C VAL A 6 -36.19 31.31 18.42
N VAL A 7 -35.13 31.78 19.05
CA VAL A 7 -34.98 33.21 19.32
C VAL A 7 -34.11 33.83 18.23
N GLU A 8 -34.73 34.55 17.31
CA GLU A 8 -34.04 35.42 16.38
C GLU A 8 -33.55 36.69 17.08
N GLY A 9 -32.23 36.80 17.21
CA GLY A 9 -31.56 38.02 17.66
C GLY A 9 -30.86 38.69 16.49
N VAL A 10 -31.44 39.73 15.93
CA VAL A 10 -30.81 40.60 14.91
C VAL A 10 -29.81 41.52 15.60
N GLY A 11 -28.52 41.26 15.43
CA GLY A 11 -27.42 42.13 15.86
C GLY A 11 -26.41 42.26 14.72
N TRP A 12 -26.21 43.46 14.22
CA TRP A 12 -25.21 43.77 13.21
C TRP A 12 -23.79 43.60 13.75
N GLY A 13 -23.03 42.69 13.15
CA GLY A 13 -21.61 42.52 13.42
C GLY A 13 -21.12 41.13 13.01
N LEU A 14 -20.23 41.09 12.03
CA LEU A 14 -19.49 39.95 11.50
C LEU A 14 -19.20 38.84 12.51
N CYS A 15 -20.06 37.84 12.60
CA CYS A 15 -19.80 36.43 13.04
C CYS A 15 -21.15 35.73 13.21
N GLY A 16 -21.53 34.89 12.26
CA GLY A 16 -22.72 34.04 12.38
C GLY A 16 -22.42 32.91 13.39
N VAL A 17 -23.24 32.79 14.43
CA VAL A 17 -23.21 31.70 15.40
C VAL A 17 -24.35 30.74 15.08
N VAL A 18 -24.05 29.47 14.85
CA VAL A 18 -25.05 28.40 14.70
C VAL A 18 -25.15 27.63 16.01
N VAL A 19 -26.34 27.53 16.57
CA VAL A 19 -26.59 26.85 17.85
C VAL A 19 -27.24 25.49 17.58
N PHE A 20 -26.61 24.40 17.99
CA PHE A 20 -27.17 23.06 17.96
C PHE A 20 -27.62 22.63 19.36
N PHE A 21 -28.81 22.05 19.45
CA PHE A 21 -29.25 21.35 20.66
C PHE A 21 -29.16 19.86 20.44
N LEU A 22 -28.25 19.19 21.13
CA LEU A 22 -28.24 17.75 21.28
C LEU A 22 -28.85 17.41 22.61
N SER A 23 -30.00 16.77 22.60
CA SER A 23 -30.70 16.31 23.79
C SER A 23 -30.33 14.88 24.09
N GLU A 24 -29.41 14.68 25.03
CA GLU A 24 -29.30 13.45 25.81
C GLU A 24 -29.28 13.76 27.29
N THR A 25 -30.11 13.02 27.98
CA THR A 25 -30.31 12.93 29.43
C THR A 25 -29.23 13.56 30.32
N ALA A 26 -29.65 14.66 31.01
CA ALA A 26 -29.12 15.18 32.27
C ALA A 26 -28.05 16.27 32.28
N THR A 27 -27.51 16.76 31.14
CA THR A 27 -26.83 18.06 31.12
C THR A 27 -26.93 18.67 29.73
N THR A 28 -27.71 19.74 29.58
CA THR A 28 -27.79 20.53 28.36
C THR A 28 -26.55 21.40 28.27
N GLU A 29 -25.51 20.94 27.59
CA GLU A 29 -24.40 21.80 27.20
C GLU A 29 -24.73 22.48 25.87
N ILE A 30 -24.82 23.81 25.90
CA ILE A 30 -25.02 24.62 24.71
C ILE A 30 -23.66 24.80 24.02
N TYR A 31 -23.43 24.11 22.93
CA TYR A 31 -22.26 24.35 22.10
C TYR A 31 -22.60 25.41 21.04
N THR A 32 -22.00 26.59 21.17
CA THR A 32 -21.98 27.59 20.10
C THR A 32 -20.80 27.25 19.18
N LEU A 33 -21.08 26.58 18.07
CA LEU A 33 -20.06 26.38 17.03
C LEU A 33 -19.87 27.66 16.23
N SER A 34 -18.63 28.12 16.11
CA SER A 34 -18.30 29.18 15.14
C SER A 34 -18.45 28.62 13.70
N LEU A 35 -18.55 29.49 12.70
CA LEU A 35 -18.62 29.05 11.31
C LEU A 35 -17.41 28.16 10.91
N HIS A 36 -16.24 28.41 11.54
CA HIS A 36 -15.03 27.59 11.35
C HIS A 36 -15.11 26.23 12.03
N ASP A 37 -15.73 26.12 13.20
CA ASP A 37 -15.92 24.85 13.91
C ASP A 37 -16.88 23.91 13.17
N ALA A 38 -17.73 24.45 12.30
CA ALA A 38 -18.68 23.69 11.47
C ALA A 38 -18.06 23.18 10.15
N LEU A 39 -16.90 23.67 9.71
CA LEU A 39 -16.25 23.23 8.45
C LEU A 39 -16.02 21.72 8.39
N PRO A 40 -15.56 21.02 9.46
CA PRO A 40 -15.40 19.57 9.43
C PRO A 40 -16.71 18.79 9.21
N LEU A 41 -17.86 19.33 9.63
CA LEU A 41 -19.19 18.72 9.38
C LEU A 41 -19.54 18.65 7.89
N TRP A 42 -19.11 19.64 7.12
CA TRP A 42 -19.40 19.76 5.70
C TRP A 42 -18.30 19.23 4.80
N THR A 43 -17.28 18.62 5.40
CA THR A 43 -16.19 17.98 4.66
C THR A 43 -16.44 16.49 4.54
N ARG A 44 -16.11 15.91 3.39
CA ARG A 44 -16.04 14.46 3.14
C ARG A 44 -14.68 14.13 2.55
N ASN A 45 -13.94 13.26 3.20
CA ASN A 45 -12.67 12.73 2.67
C ASN A 45 -12.93 11.33 2.13
N ILE A 46 -13.08 11.21 0.84
CA ILE A 46 -13.47 9.94 0.21
C ILE A 46 -12.41 9.41 -0.75
N GLY A 47 -12.30 8.10 -0.83
CA GLY A 47 -11.53 7.41 -1.84
C GLY A 47 -12.43 6.78 -2.90
N ILE A 48 -11.97 6.76 -4.14
CA ILE A 48 -12.63 5.99 -5.20
C ILE A 48 -11.73 4.81 -5.52
N ALA A 49 -12.25 3.59 -5.27
CA ALA A 49 -11.53 2.35 -5.43
C ALA A 49 -12.26 1.41 -6.40
N ALA A 50 -11.52 0.73 -7.25
CA ALA A 50 -12.09 -0.13 -8.27
C ALA A 50 -11.07 -1.13 -8.80
N HIS A 51 -11.54 -2.19 -9.44
CA HIS A 51 -10.72 -3.01 -10.33
C HIS A 51 -10.32 -2.22 -11.59
N ILE A 52 -9.26 -2.67 -12.26
CA ILE A 52 -8.84 -2.13 -13.57
C ILE A 52 -10.05 -2.17 -14.53
N ASP A 53 -10.22 -1.12 -15.28
CA ASP A 53 -11.33 -0.96 -16.25
C ASP A 53 -12.75 -0.98 -15.67
N ALA A 54 -12.98 -0.96 -14.35
CA ALA A 54 -14.33 -0.81 -13.80
C ALA A 54 -14.93 0.60 -14.02
N GLY A 55 -14.11 1.56 -14.49
CA GLY A 55 -14.52 2.92 -14.80
C GLY A 55 -14.32 3.92 -13.66
N LYS A 56 -13.31 3.69 -12.81
CA LYS A 56 -12.93 4.55 -11.69
C LYS A 56 -12.62 5.98 -12.15
N THR A 57 -11.65 6.15 -13.05
CA THR A 57 -11.21 7.46 -13.56
C THR A 57 -12.36 8.17 -14.28
N THR A 58 -13.19 7.43 -15.04
CA THR A 58 -14.40 7.99 -15.67
C THR A 58 -15.36 8.55 -14.63
N LEU A 59 -15.60 7.83 -13.53
CA LEU A 59 -16.47 8.30 -12.44
C LEU A 59 -15.89 9.56 -11.78
N THR A 60 -14.58 9.57 -11.50
CA THR A 60 -13.90 10.73 -10.92
C THR A 60 -14.05 11.97 -11.82
N GLU A 61 -13.80 11.84 -13.14
CA GLU A 61 -13.95 12.92 -14.11
C GLU A 61 -15.39 13.44 -14.17
N ARG A 62 -16.41 12.55 -14.09
CA ARG A 62 -17.83 12.98 -14.05
C ARG A 62 -18.15 13.74 -12.77
N ILE A 63 -17.65 13.30 -11.61
CA ILE A 63 -17.83 14.04 -10.35
C ILE A 63 -17.19 15.43 -10.44
N LEU A 64 -15.96 15.53 -10.97
CA LEU A 64 -15.28 16.82 -11.14
C LEU A 64 -16.00 17.74 -12.13
N PHE A 65 -16.63 17.18 -13.16
CA PHE A 65 -17.44 17.96 -14.10
C PHE A 65 -18.70 18.51 -13.44
N TYR A 66 -19.49 17.68 -12.76
CA TYR A 66 -20.72 18.10 -12.10
C TYR A 66 -20.49 19.07 -10.93
N THR A 67 -19.32 19.02 -10.31
CA THR A 67 -18.91 20.00 -9.29
C THR A 67 -18.36 21.30 -9.88
N GLY A 68 -18.28 21.41 -11.22
CA GLY A 68 -17.81 22.61 -11.92
C GLY A 68 -16.30 22.83 -11.87
N MET A 69 -15.53 21.83 -11.38
CA MET A 69 -14.08 21.92 -11.30
C MET A 69 -13.40 21.85 -12.67
N ILE A 70 -13.99 21.09 -13.58
CA ILE A 70 -13.54 20.98 -14.97
C ILE A 70 -14.67 21.39 -15.94
N HIS A 71 -14.30 22.00 -17.06
CA HIS A 71 -15.26 22.48 -18.06
C HIS A 71 -15.52 21.45 -19.17
N ARG A 72 -14.70 20.43 -19.28
CA ARG A 72 -14.84 19.34 -20.24
C ARG A 72 -14.48 18.03 -19.56
N MET A 73 -15.24 17.00 -19.83
CA MET A 73 -14.96 15.65 -19.38
C MET A 73 -13.78 15.09 -20.13
N GLY A 74 -12.77 14.60 -19.43
CA GLY A 74 -11.64 13.85 -20.01
C GLY A 74 -12.03 12.39 -20.27
N GLU A 75 -11.63 11.86 -21.43
CA GLU A 75 -11.80 10.45 -21.75
C GLU A 75 -10.46 9.73 -21.53
N VAL A 76 -10.50 8.56 -20.84
CA VAL A 76 -9.30 7.75 -20.53
C VAL A 76 -8.60 7.33 -21.81
N HIS A 77 -9.37 6.95 -22.83
CA HIS A 77 -8.83 6.49 -24.12
C HIS A 77 -8.11 7.59 -24.92
N ASP A 78 -8.46 8.84 -24.69
CA ASP A 78 -7.82 9.98 -25.36
C ASP A 78 -6.64 10.55 -24.54
N GLY A 79 -6.36 9.99 -23.35
CA GLY A 79 -5.30 10.48 -22.45
C GLY A 79 -5.53 11.91 -21.97
N ALA A 80 -6.80 12.34 -21.94
CA ALA A 80 -7.20 13.72 -21.64
C ALA A 80 -7.75 13.90 -20.22
N THR A 81 -7.56 12.90 -19.35
CA THR A 81 -8.05 12.91 -17.97
C THR A 81 -7.28 13.90 -17.10
N THR A 82 -7.98 14.55 -16.19
CA THR A 82 -7.43 15.57 -15.29
C THR A 82 -6.68 14.95 -14.10
N THR A 83 -7.11 13.76 -13.68
CA THR A 83 -6.53 13.06 -12.52
C THR A 83 -5.26 12.29 -12.84
N ASP A 84 -5.06 11.89 -14.10
CA ASP A 84 -3.85 11.18 -14.53
C ASP A 84 -2.75 12.19 -14.88
N HIS A 85 -1.88 12.48 -13.92
CA HIS A 85 -0.84 13.51 -14.05
C HIS A 85 0.41 13.02 -14.76
N MET A 86 0.73 11.73 -14.64
CA MET A 86 1.95 11.15 -15.20
C MET A 86 1.77 10.81 -16.68
N PRO A 87 2.80 11.03 -17.52
CA PRO A 87 2.76 10.57 -18.92
C PRO A 87 2.48 9.07 -19.04
N GLN A 88 3.00 8.27 -18.11
CA GLN A 88 2.80 6.81 -18.07
C GLN A 88 1.35 6.43 -17.79
N GLU A 89 0.65 7.18 -16.95
CA GLU A 89 -0.79 6.98 -16.69
C GLU A 89 -1.60 7.19 -17.95
N ARG A 90 -1.34 8.29 -18.66
CA ARG A 90 -2.03 8.65 -19.91
C ARG A 90 -1.71 7.69 -21.06
N GLU A 91 -0.45 7.28 -21.19
CA GLU A 91 -0.02 6.34 -22.23
C GLU A 91 -0.59 4.93 -22.02
N ARG A 92 -0.78 4.51 -20.78
CA ARG A 92 -1.25 3.16 -20.43
C ARG A 92 -2.74 3.10 -20.09
N GLY A 93 -3.39 4.25 -19.86
CA GLY A 93 -4.81 4.34 -19.47
C GLY A 93 -5.09 3.78 -18.07
N ILE A 94 -4.10 3.80 -17.16
CA ILE A 94 -4.22 3.30 -15.80
C ILE A 94 -3.74 4.36 -14.80
N THR A 95 -4.42 4.50 -13.68
CA THR A 95 -3.94 5.31 -12.56
C THR A 95 -2.81 4.58 -11.83
N ILE A 96 -1.66 5.22 -11.67
CA ILE A 96 -0.47 4.70 -11.01
C ILE A 96 -0.33 5.32 -9.63
N THR A 97 -0.48 6.64 -9.53
CA THR A 97 -0.34 7.38 -8.28
C THR A 97 -1.69 7.94 -7.84
N ALA A 98 -1.97 7.86 -6.53
CA ALA A 98 -3.19 8.45 -5.99
C ALA A 98 -3.19 9.98 -6.19
N ALA A 99 -4.21 10.51 -6.84
CA ALA A 99 -4.43 11.95 -7.00
C ALA A 99 -5.42 12.44 -5.94
N ALA A 100 -5.10 13.54 -5.26
CA ALA A 100 -6.02 14.18 -4.32
C ALA A 100 -6.59 15.44 -4.94
N VAL A 101 -7.91 15.53 -5.03
CA VAL A 101 -8.62 16.68 -5.61
C VAL A 101 -9.72 17.12 -4.65
N THR A 102 -9.85 18.42 -4.46
CA THR A 102 -10.93 19.02 -3.67
C THR A 102 -11.98 19.62 -4.59
N CYS A 103 -13.26 19.35 -4.33
CA CYS A 103 -14.39 19.94 -5.03
C CYS A 103 -15.49 20.34 -4.03
N GLU A 104 -16.44 21.13 -4.52
CA GLU A 104 -17.59 21.58 -3.75
C GLU A 104 -18.87 21.03 -4.38
N TRP A 105 -19.79 20.53 -3.55
CA TRP A 105 -21.06 19.96 -3.96
C TRP A 105 -22.23 20.61 -3.25
N VAL A 106 -23.29 20.86 -4.01
CA VAL A 106 -24.59 21.25 -3.48
C VAL A 106 -25.56 20.12 -3.79
N GLN A 107 -26.14 19.52 -2.74
CA GLN A 107 -27.07 18.39 -2.92
C GLN A 107 -28.23 18.77 -3.84
N GLN A 108 -28.59 17.84 -4.71
CA GLN A 108 -29.73 17.95 -5.60
C GLN A 108 -30.97 17.62 -4.76
N LYS A 109 -31.72 18.62 -4.44
CA LYS A 109 -32.95 18.70 -3.65
C LYS A 109 -33.59 17.43 -3.14
N ASP A 110 -33.78 17.38 -1.84
CA ASP A 110 -34.92 16.69 -1.23
C ASP A 110 -35.55 17.51 -0.10
N GLU A 111 -36.86 17.66 -0.17
CA GLU A 111 -37.66 18.24 0.89
C GLU A 111 -37.63 17.30 2.11
N GLY A 112 -36.68 17.45 3.00
CA GLY A 112 -36.81 16.70 4.22
C GLY A 112 -35.64 16.62 5.21
N VAL A 113 -34.43 16.83 4.82
CA VAL A 113 -33.28 16.77 5.75
C VAL A 113 -32.65 18.13 5.91
N CYS A 114 -33.14 18.84 6.93
CA CYS A 114 -32.54 20.06 7.47
C CYS A 114 -32.53 21.29 6.55
N LYS A 115 -33.65 22.03 6.55
CA LYS A 115 -33.73 23.39 5.97
C LYS A 115 -32.63 24.36 6.44
N LEU A 116 -31.84 23.98 7.46
CA LEU A 116 -30.70 24.72 7.96
C LEU A 116 -29.47 24.63 7.03
N PHE A 117 -29.43 23.69 6.07
CA PHE A 117 -28.26 23.41 5.22
C PHE A 117 -28.52 23.61 3.72
N GLU A 118 -29.69 24.10 3.31
CA GLU A 118 -30.09 24.26 1.90
C GLU A 118 -29.21 25.20 1.06
N GLU A 119 -28.38 26.03 1.69
CA GLU A 119 -27.49 26.97 0.99
C GLU A 119 -26.00 26.68 1.19
N GLN A 120 -25.63 25.58 1.90
CA GLN A 120 -24.23 25.36 2.24
C GLN A 120 -23.60 24.31 1.35
N LYS A 121 -22.52 24.69 0.68
CA LYS A 121 -21.71 23.83 -0.16
C LYS A 121 -20.97 22.79 0.69
N GLN A 122 -21.11 21.52 0.33
CA GLN A 122 -20.33 20.42 0.91
C GLN A 122 -18.97 20.36 0.22
N ARG A 123 -17.91 20.31 1.00
CA ARG A 123 -16.56 20.12 0.51
C ARG A 123 -16.22 18.65 0.43
N ILE A 124 -15.85 18.18 -0.74
CA ILE A 124 -15.48 16.78 -0.96
C ILE A 124 -14.03 16.72 -1.40
N ASN A 125 -13.19 16.08 -0.59
CA ASN A 125 -11.81 15.73 -0.95
C ASN A 125 -11.84 14.30 -1.51
N ILE A 126 -11.53 14.16 -2.78
CA ILE A 126 -11.50 12.87 -3.48
C ILE A 126 -10.05 12.44 -3.61
N ILE A 127 -9.74 11.23 -3.15
CA ILE A 127 -8.47 10.57 -3.42
C ILE A 127 -8.73 9.46 -4.43
N ASP A 128 -8.30 9.68 -5.67
CA ASP A 128 -8.37 8.68 -6.72
C ASP A 128 -7.27 7.64 -6.52
N THR A 129 -7.62 6.38 -6.21
CA THR A 129 -6.66 5.33 -5.87
C THR A 129 -6.34 4.45 -7.08
N PRO A 130 -5.10 3.93 -7.23
CA PRO A 130 -4.80 2.96 -8.28
C PRO A 130 -5.65 1.71 -8.18
N GLY A 131 -5.98 1.11 -9.33
CA GLY A 131 -6.70 -0.16 -9.38
C GLY A 131 -5.81 -1.40 -9.56
N HIS A 132 -4.50 -1.22 -9.84
CA HIS A 132 -3.60 -2.34 -10.13
C HIS A 132 -2.91 -2.87 -8.87
N VAL A 133 -2.75 -4.19 -8.78
CA VAL A 133 -2.13 -4.85 -7.59
C VAL A 133 -0.69 -4.42 -7.33
N ASP A 134 0.07 -4.01 -8.36
CA ASP A 134 1.44 -3.52 -8.19
C ASP A 134 1.52 -2.20 -7.44
N PHE A 135 0.38 -1.48 -7.29
CA PHE A 135 0.28 -0.19 -6.60
C PHE A 135 -0.57 -0.27 -5.33
N THR A 136 -0.69 -1.45 -4.72
CA THR A 136 -1.46 -1.65 -3.48
C THR A 136 -1.00 -0.76 -2.32
N ALA A 137 0.27 -0.39 -2.29
CA ALA A 137 0.80 0.56 -1.30
C ALA A 137 0.17 1.97 -1.41
N GLU A 138 -0.09 2.43 -2.64
CA GLU A 138 -0.79 3.69 -2.88
C GLU A 138 -2.23 3.62 -2.35
N VAL A 139 -2.89 2.48 -2.55
CA VAL A 139 -4.25 2.23 -2.02
C VAL A 139 -4.21 2.24 -0.48
N GLU A 140 -3.26 1.54 0.13
CA GLU A 140 -3.17 1.41 1.58
C GLU A 140 -2.90 2.74 2.27
N ARG A 141 -1.96 3.54 1.74
CA ARG A 141 -1.70 4.88 2.30
C ARG A 141 -2.86 5.84 2.12
N SER A 142 -3.63 5.70 1.03
CA SER A 142 -4.84 6.48 0.82
C SER A 142 -5.94 6.10 1.80
N LEU A 143 -6.25 4.79 1.95
CA LEU A 143 -7.25 4.30 2.89
C LEU A 143 -6.99 4.70 4.35
N ARG A 144 -5.71 4.87 4.73
CA ARG A 144 -5.33 5.30 6.09
C ARG A 144 -5.79 6.73 6.42
N VAL A 145 -6.01 7.56 5.41
CA VAL A 145 -6.38 8.98 5.57
C VAL A 145 -7.79 9.30 5.07
N LEU A 146 -8.57 8.29 4.66
CA LEU A 146 -9.94 8.45 4.20
C LEU A 146 -10.93 8.27 5.35
N ASP A 147 -12.07 8.96 5.24
CA ASP A 147 -13.21 8.81 6.13
C ASP A 147 -14.26 7.87 5.53
N GLY A 148 -14.32 7.76 4.22
CA GLY A 148 -15.23 6.90 3.50
C GLY A 148 -14.69 6.51 2.13
N ALA A 149 -15.34 5.56 1.46
CA ALA A 149 -14.94 5.12 0.13
C ALA A 149 -16.14 4.84 -0.78
N ILE A 150 -15.97 5.11 -2.08
CA ILE A 150 -16.83 4.58 -3.15
C ILE A 150 -16.09 3.39 -3.75
N VAL A 151 -16.70 2.20 -3.70
CA VAL A 151 -16.16 1.00 -4.35
C VAL A 151 -16.94 0.76 -5.64
N VAL A 152 -16.24 0.84 -6.78
CA VAL A 152 -16.86 0.73 -8.10
C VAL A 152 -16.74 -0.71 -8.61
N PHE A 153 -17.87 -1.33 -8.91
CA PHE A 153 -17.97 -2.64 -9.55
C PHE A 153 -18.43 -2.51 -11.00
N CYS A 154 -18.00 -3.43 -11.84
CA CYS A 154 -18.51 -3.53 -13.20
C CYS A 154 -19.77 -4.41 -13.22
N ALA A 155 -20.89 -3.90 -13.76
CA ALA A 155 -22.16 -4.63 -13.83
C ALA A 155 -22.09 -5.95 -14.63
N VAL A 156 -21.11 -6.06 -15.54
CA VAL A 156 -20.90 -7.26 -16.36
C VAL A 156 -19.93 -8.25 -15.70
N ALA A 157 -18.84 -7.72 -15.11
CA ALA A 157 -17.77 -8.57 -14.57
C ALA A 157 -17.93 -8.91 -13.09
N GLY A 158 -18.85 -8.25 -12.38
CA GLY A 158 -19.11 -8.48 -10.96
C GLY A 158 -17.93 -8.15 -10.04
N VAL A 159 -17.81 -8.92 -8.98
CA VAL A 159 -16.74 -8.81 -7.99
C VAL A 159 -15.48 -9.48 -8.51
N GLN A 160 -14.45 -8.69 -8.73
CA GLN A 160 -13.15 -9.12 -9.26
C GLN A 160 -12.07 -9.15 -8.16
N PRO A 161 -10.99 -9.94 -8.30
CA PRO A 161 -10.01 -10.20 -7.24
C PRO A 161 -9.32 -8.95 -6.67
N GLN A 162 -9.04 -7.97 -7.51
CA GLN A 162 -8.42 -6.72 -7.06
C GLN A 162 -9.36 -5.94 -6.14
N THR A 163 -10.66 -5.96 -6.44
CA THR A 163 -11.68 -5.33 -5.59
C THR A 163 -11.81 -6.05 -4.25
N GLU A 164 -11.66 -7.38 -4.23
CA GLU A 164 -11.61 -8.14 -2.97
C GLU A 164 -10.44 -7.69 -2.08
N THR A 165 -9.26 -7.46 -2.68
CA THR A 165 -8.09 -6.97 -1.95
C THR A 165 -8.34 -5.58 -1.37
N VAL A 166 -8.86 -4.65 -2.17
CA VAL A 166 -9.20 -3.30 -1.70
C VAL A 166 -10.30 -3.33 -0.63
N TRP A 167 -11.30 -4.21 -0.78
CA TRP A 167 -12.35 -4.39 0.22
C TRP A 167 -11.80 -4.86 1.57
N ARG A 168 -10.87 -5.83 1.56
CA ARG A 168 -10.19 -6.30 2.78
C ARG A 168 -9.36 -5.19 3.43
N GLN A 169 -8.63 -4.40 2.64
CA GLN A 169 -7.88 -3.25 3.14
C GLN A 169 -8.79 -2.18 3.75
N ALA A 170 -9.90 -1.83 3.08
CA ALA A 170 -10.88 -0.90 3.64
C ALA A 170 -11.48 -1.42 4.96
N THR A 171 -11.72 -2.73 5.07
CA THR A 171 -12.17 -3.37 6.32
C THR A 171 -11.12 -3.31 7.43
N LYS A 172 -9.83 -3.52 7.10
CA LYS A 172 -8.69 -3.39 8.02
C LYS A 172 -8.63 -1.99 8.66
N TYR A 173 -8.86 -0.95 7.87
CA TYR A 173 -8.86 0.45 8.34
C TYR A 173 -10.23 0.94 8.79
N ASN A 174 -11.23 0.06 8.86
CA ASN A 174 -12.61 0.36 9.27
C ASN A 174 -13.25 1.51 8.46
N VAL A 175 -12.94 1.61 7.16
CA VAL A 175 -13.45 2.65 6.26
C VAL A 175 -14.87 2.31 5.80
N PRO A 176 -15.88 3.13 6.12
CA PRO A 176 -17.24 2.98 5.61
C PRO A 176 -17.27 3.13 4.08
N ARG A 177 -18.18 2.42 3.43
CA ARG A 177 -18.21 2.37 1.97
C ARG A 177 -19.59 2.39 1.38
N ILE A 178 -19.68 2.99 0.19
CA ILE A 178 -20.83 2.90 -0.72
C ILE A 178 -20.35 2.15 -1.95
N VAL A 179 -21.18 1.28 -2.49
CA VAL A 179 -20.90 0.56 -3.74
C VAL A 179 -21.60 1.27 -4.90
N PHE A 180 -20.85 1.44 -5.99
CA PHE A 180 -21.39 1.89 -7.27
C PHE A 180 -21.23 0.81 -8.34
N VAL A 181 -22.34 0.23 -8.79
CA VAL A 181 -22.38 -0.73 -9.89
C VAL A 181 -22.42 0.04 -11.19
N ASN A 182 -21.27 0.17 -11.82
CA ASN A 182 -21.03 0.97 -13.02
C ASN A 182 -21.15 0.12 -14.29
N LYS A 183 -21.25 0.78 -15.43
CA LYS A 183 -21.37 0.17 -16.77
C LYS A 183 -22.69 -0.60 -16.97
N MET A 184 -23.76 -0.11 -16.38
CA MET A 184 -25.11 -0.64 -16.61
C MET A 184 -25.57 -0.49 -18.06
N ASP A 185 -24.87 0.30 -18.87
CA ASP A 185 -25.06 0.49 -20.31
C ASP A 185 -24.46 -0.62 -21.19
N ARG A 186 -23.71 -1.55 -20.60
CA ARG A 186 -23.04 -2.62 -21.35
C ARG A 186 -23.90 -3.85 -21.49
N VAL A 187 -23.72 -4.56 -22.65
CA VAL A 187 -24.39 -5.84 -22.89
C VAL A 187 -24.00 -6.87 -21.84
N GLY A 188 -24.98 -7.52 -21.24
CA GLY A 188 -24.81 -8.46 -20.12
C GLY A 188 -24.70 -7.82 -18.76
N ALA A 189 -25.04 -6.54 -18.61
CA ALA A 189 -25.04 -5.86 -17.31
C ALA A 189 -26.17 -6.39 -16.42
N ASP A 190 -25.81 -6.85 -15.22
CA ASP A 190 -26.75 -7.35 -14.20
C ASP A 190 -26.46 -6.74 -12.84
N PHE A 191 -27.34 -5.83 -12.41
CA PHE A 191 -27.24 -5.16 -11.11
C PHE A 191 -27.44 -6.12 -9.94
N GLN A 192 -28.44 -7.00 -10.04
CA GLN A 192 -28.80 -7.91 -8.96
C GLN A 192 -27.70 -8.96 -8.72
N HIS A 193 -27.11 -9.46 -9.79
CA HIS A 193 -25.98 -10.39 -9.69
C HIS A 193 -24.83 -9.78 -8.87
N VAL A 194 -24.48 -8.51 -9.09
CA VAL A 194 -23.42 -7.84 -8.31
C VAL A 194 -23.83 -7.68 -6.84
N VAL A 195 -25.10 -7.35 -6.56
CA VAL A 195 -25.63 -7.28 -5.17
C VAL A 195 -25.46 -8.60 -4.45
N ASP A 196 -25.80 -9.71 -5.12
CA ASP A 196 -25.70 -11.07 -4.55
C ASP A 196 -24.22 -11.47 -4.33
N GLU A 197 -23.32 -11.17 -5.28
CA GLU A 197 -21.89 -11.40 -5.11
C GLU A 197 -21.30 -10.62 -3.94
N VAL A 198 -21.71 -9.36 -3.72
CA VAL A 198 -21.27 -8.57 -2.56
C VAL A 198 -21.71 -9.24 -1.25
N ARG A 199 -22.93 -9.78 -1.22
CA ARG A 199 -23.43 -10.53 -0.05
C ARG A 199 -22.63 -11.81 0.19
N GLU A 200 -22.42 -12.60 -0.84
CA GLU A 200 -21.80 -13.92 -0.74
C GLU A 200 -20.28 -13.83 -0.46
N LYS A 201 -19.56 -13.01 -1.25
CA LYS A 201 -18.09 -12.96 -1.18
C LYS A 201 -17.56 -12.17 0.01
N PHE A 202 -18.30 -11.14 0.46
CA PHE A 202 -17.85 -10.28 1.55
C PHE A 202 -18.60 -10.47 2.86
N GLY A 203 -19.69 -11.23 2.86
CA GLY A 203 -20.56 -11.37 4.04
C GLY A 203 -21.20 -10.03 4.46
N ALA A 204 -21.29 -9.07 3.54
CA ALA A 204 -21.85 -7.76 3.78
C ALA A 204 -23.39 -7.79 3.66
N ILE A 205 -24.06 -6.78 4.24
CA ILE A 205 -25.50 -6.55 4.04
C ILE A 205 -25.65 -5.42 3.00
N PRO A 206 -25.81 -5.76 1.70
CA PRO A 206 -25.99 -4.77 0.65
C PRO A 206 -27.40 -4.21 0.68
N LEU A 207 -27.54 -2.88 0.62
CA LEU A 207 -28.83 -2.18 0.61
C LEU A 207 -28.97 -1.38 -0.68
N ARG A 208 -29.96 -1.72 -1.50
CA ARG A 208 -30.23 -1.14 -2.81
C ARG A 208 -30.88 0.24 -2.65
N ILE A 209 -30.10 1.30 -2.54
CA ILE A 209 -30.61 2.68 -2.38
C ILE A 209 -30.98 3.33 -3.71
N LEU A 210 -30.25 3.03 -4.79
CA LEU A 210 -30.46 3.53 -6.13
C LEU A 210 -30.47 2.36 -7.12
N ILE A 211 -31.64 2.00 -7.63
CA ILE A 211 -31.83 0.84 -8.52
C ILE A 211 -31.92 1.32 -9.97
N PRO A 212 -31.11 0.81 -10.92
CA PRO A 212 -31.18 1.20 -12.32
C PRO A 212 -32.56 0.93 -12.94
N ILE A 213 -33.04 1.85 -13.77
CA ILE A 213 -34.23 1.65 -14.60
C ILE A 213 -33.78 1.24 -15.99
N GLY A 214 -33.96 -0.05 -16.31
CA GLY A 214 -33.43 -0.67 -17.51
C GLY A 214 -31.95 -1.04 -17.39
N ALA A 215 -31.44 -1.70 -18.42
CA ALA A 215 -30.04 -2.08 -18.58
C ALA A 215 -29.66 -1.98 -20.06
N GLU A 216 -28.36 -2.00 -20.34
CA GLU A 216 -27.81 -1.91 -21.70
C GLU A 216 -28.29 -0.62 -22.40
N ASP A 217 -28.79 -0.74 -23.65
CA ASP A 217 -29.32 0.41 -24.40
C ASP A 217 -30.65 0.97 -23.85
N GLN A 218 -31.30 0.22 -22.95
CA GLN A 218 -32.55 0.62 -22.31
C GLN A 218 -32.34 1.30 -20.95
N LEU A 219 -31.12 1.59 -20.55
CA LEU A 219 -30.83 2.30 -19.31
C LEU A 219 -31.30 3.78 -19.45
N VAL A 220 -32.39 4.13 -18.78
CA VAL A 220 -32.98 5.48 -18.82
C VAL A 220 -32.75 6.28 -17.55
N GLY A 221 -32.51 5.63 -16.42
CA GLY A 221 -32.35 6.31 -15.14
C GLY A 221 -32.22 5.37 -13.97
N GLN A 222 -32.71 5.78 -12.80
CA GLN A 222 -32.67 4.99 -11.57
C GLN A 222 -33.86 5.30 -10.66
N ILE A 223 -34.22 4.35 -9.81
CA ILE A 223 -35.21 4.50 -8.75
C ILE A 223 -34.48 4.92 -7.48
N ASP A 224 -34.81 6.07 -6.94
CA ASP A 224 -34.46 6.46 -5.57
C ASP A 224 -35.44 5.76 -4.62
N VAL A 225 -34.97 4.71 -3.97
CA VAL A 225 -35.76 3.85 -3.10
C VAL A 225 -36.21 4.59 -1.84
N ILE A 226 -35.35 5.41 -1.27
CA ILE A 226 -35.61 6.13 -0.02
C ILE A 226 -36.70 7.19 -0.21
N ASN A 227 -36.61 7.96 -1.30
CA ASN A 227 -37.58 9.02 -1.60
C ASN A 227 -38.75 8.54 -2.47
N ARG A 228 -38.72 7.29 -2.96
CA ARG A 228 -39.74 6.69 -3.83
C ARG A 228 -40.01 7.51 -5.09
N LYS A 229 -38.93 7.87 -5.79
CA LYS A 229 -38.98 8.64 -7.04
C LYS A 229 -38.22 7.92 -8.15
N ALA A 230 -38.69 8.05 -9.39
CA ALA A 230 -37.94 7.67 -10.58
C ALA A 230 -37.15 8.89 -11.07
N VAL A 231 -35.85 8.72 -11.20
CA VAL A 231 -34.95 9.75 -11.76
C VAL A 231 -34.59 9.34 -13.16
N THR A 232 -35.00 10.14 -14.15
CA THR A 232 -34.74 9.87 -15.56
C THR A 232 -33.87 10.97 -16.15
N TYR A 233 -32.98 10.60 -17.06
CA TYR A 233 -32.04 11.49 -17.73
C TYR A 233 -32.46 11.70 -19.17
N SER A 234 -32.39 12.96 -19.67
CA SER A 234 -32.73 13.27 -21.03
C SER A 234 -31.66 12.82 -22.01
N ASP A 235 -32.02 12.06 -23.03
CA ASP A 235 -31.09 11.63 -24.08
C ASP A 235 -30.63 12.79 -25.01
N ASP A 236 -31.34 13.92 -24.99
CA ASP A 236 -30.96 15.12 -25.73
C ASP A 236 -29.81 15.89 -25.05
N ASP A 237 -29.63 15.72 -23.75
CA ASP A 237 -28.53 16.29 -22.96
C ASP A 237 -27.35 15.34 -22.89
N LYS A 238 -26.40 15.53 -23.82
CA LYS A 238 -25.17 14.72 -23.87
C LYS A 238 -24.26 14.89 -22.65
N LEU A 239 -24.60 15.78 -21.72
CA LEU A 239 -23.81 16.05 -20.52
C LEU A 239 -24.47 15.50 -19.25
N GLY A 240 -25.65 14.89 -19.33
CA GLY A 240 -26.39 14.35 -18.20
C GLY A 240 -26.71 15.38 -17.10
N SER A 241 -26.70 16.67 -17.46
CA SER A 241 -26.91 17.77 -16.51
C SER A 241 -28.38 17.98 -16.16
N THR A 242 -29.27 17.49 -17.04
CA THR A 242 -30.74 17.62 -16.91
C THR A 242 -31.31 16.24 -16.57
N PHE A 243 -31.98 16.19 -15.45
CA PHE A 243 -32.75 15.00 -15.03
C PHE A 243 -34.09 15.44 -14.44
N GLU A 244 -35.04 14.54 -14.45
CA GLU A 244 -36.37 14.76 -13.90
C GLU A 244 -36.67 13.73 -12.84
N ALA A 245 -37.21 14.15 -11.69
CA ALA A 245 -37.70 13.26 -10.66
C ALA A 245 -39.20 13.07 -10.85
N LEU A 246 -39.60 11.89 -11.26
CA LEU A 246 -40.99 11.51 -11.59
C LEU A 246 -41.56 10.58 -10.53
N ASP A 247 -42.90 10.46 -10.51
CA ASP A 247 -43.56 9.46 -9.72
C ASP A 247 -43.31 8.06 -10.31
N LEU A 248 -43.23 7.05 -9.45
CA LEU A 248 -42.99 5.66 -9.85
C LEU A 248 -44.16 5.09 -10.64
N THR A 249 -43.87 4.29 -11.65
CA THR A 249 -44.87 3.43 -12.28
C THR A 249 -45.31 2.27 -11.31
N GLU A 250 -46.37 1.53 -11.62
CA GLU A 250 -46.81 0.41 -10.77
C GLU A 250 -45.69 -0.65 -10.59
N GLU A 251 -44.99 -1.01 -11.66
CA GLU A 251 -43.87 -1.96 -11.62
C GLU A 251 -42.72 -1.43 -10.80
N GLN A 252 -42.33 -0.16 -11.00
CA GLN A 252 -41.26 0.50 -10.26
C GLN A 252 -41.64 0.64 -8.77
N THR A 253 -42.90 0.88 -8.46
CA THR A 253 -43.41 0.96 -7.08
C THR A 253 -43.20 -0.36 -6.36
N GLN A 254 -43.51 -1.49 -7.00
CA GLN A 254 -43.32 -2.80 -6.40
C GLN A 254 -41.84 -3.03 -6.07
N VAL A 255 -40.94 -2.78 -7.01
CA VAL A 255 -39.48 -2.92 -6.81
C VAL A 255 -38.97 -2.01 -5.70
N ALA A 256 -39.46 -0.76 -5.68
CA ALA A 256 -39.07 0.23 -4.67
C ALA A 256 -39.54 -0.18 -3.26
N GLU A 257 -40.80 -0.65 -3.12
CA GLU A 257 -41.36 -1.07 -1.81
C GLU A 257 -40.67 -2.33 -1.27
N GLU A 258 -40.34 -3.31 -2.14
CA GLU A 258 -39.55 -4.47 -1.75
C GLU A 258 -38.18 -4.08 -1.22
N ALA A 259 -37.46 -3.23 -1.97
CA ALA A 259 -36.12 -2.74 -1.56
C ALA A 259 -36.20 -1.84 -0.32
N TYR A 260 -37.23 -1.00 -0.20
CA TYR A 260 -37.45 -0.18 0.99
C TYR A 260 -37.69 -1.00 2.24
N ALA A 261 -38.51 -2.08 2.12
CA ALA A 261 -38.74 -3.00 3.22
C ALA A 261 -37.45 -3.72 3.66
N GLU A 262 -36.61 -4.16 2.69
CA GLU A 262 -35.28 -4.73 2.98
C GLU A 262 -34.39 -3.73 3.73
N ILE A 263 -34.35 -2.47 3.30
CA ILE A 263 -33.57 -1.42 3.95
C ILE A 263 -34.07 -1.20 5.38
N LEU A 264 -35.37 -1.08 5.56
CA LEU A 264 -35.99 -0.82 6.86
C LEU A 264 -35.70 -1.94 7.86
N ASP A 265 -35.91 -3.20 7.45
CA ASP A 265 -35.66 -4.38 8.29
C ASP A 265 -34.18 -4.52 8.66
N ALA A 266 -33.28 -4.38 7.67
CA ALA A 266 -31.86 -4.48 7.90
C ALA A 266 -31.34 -3.36 8.82
N VAL A 267 -31.78 -2.12 8.62
CA VAL A 267 -31.34 -0.98 9.45
C VAL A 267 -31.94 -1.07 10.85
N ALA A 268 -33.22 -1.43 10.99
CA ALA A 268 -33.85 -1.63 12.29
C ALA A 268 -33.21 -2.76 13.12
N SER A 269 -32.61 -3.76 12.45
CA SER A 269 -31.89 -4.84 13.13
C SER A 269 -30.53 -4.43 13.74
N VAL A 270 -29.95 -3.32 13.29
CA VAL A 270 -28.58 -2.88 13.68
C VAL A 270 -28.53 -1.50 14.34
N ASP A 271 -29.57 -0.70 14.22
CA ASP A 271 -29.71 0.64 14.83
C ASP A 271 -30.77 0.62 15.93
N GLU A 272 -30.37 0.82 17.16
CA GLU A 272 -31.27 0.69 18.33
C GLU A 272 -32.45 1.67 18.30
N GLU A 273 -32.19 2.94 17.90
CA GLU A 273 -33.19 4.00 17.86
C GLU A 273 -34.30 3.68 16.86
N LEU A 274 -33.92 3.31 15.63
CA LEU A 274 -34.87 2.93 14.60
C LEU A 274 -35.57 1.60 14.93
N GLY A 275 -34.83 0.64 15.51
CA GLY A 275 -35.36 -0.65 15.94
C GLY A 275 -36.46 -0.54 16.97
N GLU A 276 -36.33 0.38 17.95
CA GLU A 276 -37.40 0.64 18.92
C GLU A 276 -38.67 1.23 18.27
N SER A 277 -38.50 2.21 17.37
CA SER A 277 -39.63 2.82 16.66
C SER A 277 -40.31 1.78 15.72
N PHE A 278 -39.51 0.92 15.06
CA PHE A 278 -40.02 -0.15 14.21
C PHE A 278 -40.83 -1.18 15.00
N LEU A 279 -40.33 -1.62 16.17
CA LEU A 279 -41.03 -2.56 17.05
C LEU A 279 -42.31 -1.99 17.67
N ARG A 280 -42.40 -0.66 17.82
CA ARG A 280 -43.60 0.03 18.30
C ARG A 280 -44.61 0.30 17.17
N GLU A 281 -44.33 -0.12 15.93
CA GLU A 281 -45.14 0.16 14.74
C GLU A 281 -45.36 1.67 14.50
N GLU A 282 -44.40 2.52 14.94
CA GLU A 282 -44.46 3.96 14.72
C GLU A 282 -44.20 4.28 13.24
N LYS A 283 -44.76 5.37 12.76
CA LYS A 283 -44.50 5.84 11.37
C LYS A 283 -43.09 6.41 11.27
N ILE A 284 -42.19 5.67 10.63
CA ILE A 284 -40.83 6.08 10.37
C ILE A 284 -40.82 7.09 9.22
N THR A 285 -40.19 8.24 9.44
CA THR A 285 -40.00 9.26 8.41
C THR A 285 -38.74 8.99 7.57
N VAL A 286 -38.70 9.55 6.36
CA VAL A 286 -37.50 9.46 5.49
C VAL A 286 -36.25 10.01 6.20
N ALA A 287 -36.40 11.10 6.96
CA ALA A 287 -35.29 11.68 7.69
C ALA A 287 -34.75 10.76 8.81
N GLU A 288 -35.60 10.07 9.52
CA GLU A 288 -35.20 9.09 10.54
C GLU A 288 -34.50 7.89 9.89
N LEU A 289 -35.07 7.35 8.81
CA LEU A 289 -34.43 6.26 8.07
C LEU A 289 -33.07 6.66 7.51
N LYS A 290 -32.92 7.85 6.89
CA LYS A 290 -31.63 8.33 6.39
C LYS A 290 -30.60 8.46 7.51
N ARG A 291 -30.97 8.99 8.70
CA ARG A 291 -30.07 9.08 9.86
C ARG A 291 -29.63 7.72 10.37
N ALA A 292 -30.57 6.78 10.51
CA ALA A 292 -30.26 5.42 10.95
C ALA A 292 -29.41 4.66 9.95
N LEU A 293 -29.72 4.76 8.64
CA LEU A 293 -28.90 4.19 7.56
C LEU A 293 -27.48 4.77 7.56
N ARG A 294 -27.33 6.10 7.80
CA ARG A 294 -26.03 6.73 7.97
C ARG A 294 -25.24 6.12 9.13
N ARG A 295 -25.83 6.03 10.33
CA ARG A 295 -25.20 5.42 11.51
C ARG A 295 -24.79 3.97 11.24
N ALA A 296 -25.65 3.18 10.63
CA ALA A 296 -25.39 1.79 10.28
C ALA A 296 -24.26 1.64 9.23
N THR A 297 -24.18 2.56 8.26
CA THR A 297 -23.12 2.61 7.25
C THR A 297 -21.77 3.00 7.88
N ILE A 298 -21.74 4.04 8.71
CA ILE A 298 -20.53 4.49 9.42
C ILE A 298 -20.00 3.38 10.35
N ALA A 299 -20.90 2.61 10.97
CA ALA A 299 -20.53 1.45 11.79
C ALA A 299 -20.12 0.21 10.96
N ASN A 300 -20.08 0.29 9.63
CA ASN A 300 -19.79 -0.83 8.71
C ASN A 300 -20.73 -2.05 8.90
N LYS A 301 -21.97 -1.83 9.33
CA LYS A 301 -22.98 -2.90 9.50
C LYS A 301 -23.73 -3.19 8.20
N VAL A 302 -23.94 -2.14 7.41
CA VAL A 302 -24.63 -2.22 6.11
C VAL A 302 -23.81 -1.49 5.04
N VAL A 303 -24.09 -1.81 3.77
CA VAL A 303 -23.40 -1.20 2.62
C VAL A 303 -24.44 -0.69 1.62
N PRO A 304 -24.64 0.63 1.50
CA PRO A 304 -25.50 1.18 0.46
C PRO A 304 -24.97 0.87 -0.94
N ILE A 305 -25.86 0.45 -1.85
CA ILE A 305 -25.54 0.16 -3.25
C ILE A 305 -26.34 1.03 -4.18
N ALA A 306 -25.65 1.63 -5.14
CA ALA A 306 -26.20 2.43 -6.22
C ALA A 306 -25.79 1.84 -7.58
N GLY A 307 -26.69 1.85 -8.56
CA GLY A 307 -26.36 1.42 -9.92
C GLY A 307 -26.48 2.54 -10.93
N GLY A 308 -25.63 2.51 -11.98
CA GLY A 308 -25.63 3.53 -13.03
C GLY A 308 -24.58 3.31 -14.10
N SER A 309 -24.34 4.34 -14.91
CA SER A 309 -23.29 4.38 -15.90
C SER A 309 -22.57 5.73 -15.88
N ALA A 310 -21.32 5.73 -15.44
CA ALA A 310 -20.48 6.93 -15.48
C ALA A 310 -20.22 7.37 -16.93
N PHE A 311 -20.11 6.44 -17.87
CA PHE A 311 -19.89 6.75 -19.29
C PHE A 311 -21.12 7.39 -19.96
N LYS A 312 -22.31 6.91 -19.64
CA LYS A 312 -23.59 7.46 -20.13
C LYS A 312 -24.14 8.56 -19.23
N GLU A 313 -23.36 9.00 -18.23
CA GLU A 313 -23.68 10.14 -17.37
C GLU A 313 -24.97 9.95 -16.54
N LYS A 314 -25.36 8.69 -16.29
CA LYS A 314 -26.59 8.34 -15.57
C LYS A 314 -26.26 7.83 -14.15
N GLY A 315 -26.78 8.52 -13.13
CA GLY A 315 -26.71 8.08 -11.73
C GLY A 315 -25.58 8.67 -10.89
N VAL A 316 -24.69 9.49 -11.46
CA VAL A 316 -23.52 10.02 -10.75
C VAL A 316 -23.90 11.09 -9.72
N GLN A 317 -24.82 12.01 -10.04
CA GLN A 317 -25.24 13.09 -9.15
C GLN A 317 -25.87 12.54 -7.86
N TYR A 318 -26.78 11.59 -7.98
CA TYR A 318 -27.41 10.94 -6.83
C TYR A 318 -26.43 10.07 -6.02
N LEU A 319 -25.39 9.53 -6.67
CA LEU A 319 -24.29 8.89 -5.95
C LEU A 319 -23.53 9.89 -5.07
N VAL A 320 -23.27 11.11 -5.58
CA VAL A 320 -22.60 12.16 -4.79
C VAL A 320 -23.50 12.63 -3.64
N ASP A 321 -24.81 12.72 -3.86
CA ASP A 321 -25.78 12.99 -2.78
C ASP A 321 -25.73 11.87 -1.71
N ALA A 322 -25.67 10.60 -2.12
CA ALA A 322 -25.52 9.48 -1.21
C ALA A 322 -24.19 9.52 -0.41
N VAL A 323 -23.10 10.00 -1.02
CA VAL A 323 -21.83 10.25 -0.30
C VAL A 323 -22.03 11.24 0.84
N VAL A 324 -22.73 12.34 0.59
CA VAL A 324 -23.02 13.35 1.61
C VAL A 324 -23.96 12.80 2.68
N ASP A 325 -24.99 12.04 2.28
CA ASP A 325 -25.99 11.48 3.19
C ASP A 325 -25.47 10.36 4.08
N TYR A 326 -24.63 9.46 3.56
CA TYR A 326 -24.30 8.19 4.24
C TYR A 326 -22.85 8.02 4.64
N LEU A 327 -21.89 8.75 4.04
CA LEU A 327 -20.49 8.67 4.47
C LEU A 327 -20.18 9.71 5.55
N PRO A 328 -19.26 9.38 6.49
CA PRO A 328 -18.98 10.25 7.63
C PRO A 328 -18.26 11.54 7.23
N SER A 329 -18.47 12.56 8.04
CA SER A 329 -17.60 13.71 8.15
C SER A 329 -16.41 13.43 9.06
N PRO A 330 -15.34 14.22 9.05
CA PRO A 330 -14.22 14.06 9.97
C PRO A 330 -14.59 14.08 11.46
N LEU A 331 -15.72 14.69 11.85
CA LEU A 331 -16.21 14.73 13.23
C LEU A 331 -16.89 13.44 13.69
N GLU A 332 -17.39 12.63 12.76
CA GLU A 332 -18.13 11.38 13.05
C GLU A 332 -17.25 10.16 13.13
N ILE A 333 -15.97 10.30 12.76
CA ILE A 333 -14.98 9.24 12.91
C ILE A 333 -14.33 9.26 14.29
N PRO A 334 -13.87 8.10 14.81
CA PRO A 334 -13.14 8.06 16.06
C PRO A 334 -11.91 8.97 16.04
N ALA A 335 -11.57 9.55 17.21
CA ALA A 335 -10.36 10.34 17.38
C ALA A 335 -9.11 9.56 16.91
N ALA A 336 -8.21 10.22 16.20
CA ALA A 336 -7.01 9.56 15.69
C ALA A 336 -6.16 9.04 16.85
N LYS A 337 -5.91 7.73 16.84
CA LYS A 337 -5.12 7.03 17.84
C LYS A 337 -3.63 7.11 17.48
N GLY A 338 -2.82 7.37 18.49
CA GLY A 338 -1.37 7.31 18.40
C GLY A 338 -0.77 6.81 19.70
N GLN A 339 0.54 6.71 19.75
CA GLN A 339 1.31 6.28 20.91
C GLN A 339 2.22 7.40 21.39
N LYS A 340 2.65 7.39 22.65
CA LYS A 340 3.74 8.24 23.08
C LYS A 340 5.07 7.68 22.57
N ARG A 341 5.96 8.58 22.18
CA ARG A 341 7.28 8.18 21.70
C ARG A 341 8.09 7.38 22.74
N ASP A 342 8.09 7.86 23.98
CA ASP A 342 8.90 7.28 25.07
C ASP A 342 8.16 6.16 25.83
N ASP A 343 6.89 5.92 25.53
CA ASP A 343 6.06 4.87 26.13
C ASP A 343 5.08 4.33 25.04
N PRO A 344 5.51 3.35 24.23
CA PRO A 344 4.69 2.80 23.15
C PRO A 344 3.38 2.14 23.59
N ASP A 345 3.28 1.74 24.85
CA ASP A 345 2.07 1.15 25.42
C ASP A 345 1.03 2.22 25.84
N ALA A 346 1.44 3.49 25.96
CA ALA A 346 0.55 4.59 26.31
C ALA A 346 -0.15 5.15 25.07
N GLU A 347 -1.44 4.87 24.96
CA GLU A 347 -2.30 5.40 23.89
C GLU A 347 -2.59 6.89 24.11
N VAL A 348 -2.54 7.65 23.02
CA VAL A 348 -2.89 9.08 22.99
C VAL A 348 -3.87 9.30 21.83
N PHE A 349 -4.89 10.11 22.08
CA PHE A 349 -5.93 10.41 21.11
C PHE A 349 -5.86 11.86 20.65
N ALA A 350 -6.01 12.10 19.35
CA ALA A 350 -6.14 13.41 18.74
C ALA A 350 -7.58 13.59 18.26
N PRO A 351 -8.44 14.27 19.05
CA PRO A 351 -9.82 14.51 18.67
C PRO A 351 -9.88 15.53 17.53
N THR A 352 -10.81 15.37 16.62
CA THR A 352 -11.04 16.30 15.52
C THR A 352 -11.64 17.60 16.05
N SER A 353 -10.80 18.62 16.17
CA SER A 353 -11.20 19.95 16.65
C SER A 353 -10.15 20.99 16.22
N ASP A 354 -10.60 22.15 15.72
CA ASP A 354 -9.71 23.24 15.34
C ASP A 354 -9.00 23.89 16.53
N HIS A 355 -9.61 23.84 17.72
CA HIS A 355 -9.03 24.35 18.95
C HIS A 355 -8.07 23.37 19.64
N GLY A 356 -7.95 22.15 19.10
CA GLY A 356 -7.04 21.14 19.60
C GLY A 356 -5.56 21.48 19.36
N LYS A 357 -4.67 20.69 19.94
CA LYS A 357 -3.25 20.76 19.59
C LYS A 357 -3.06 20.18 18.19
N PHE A 358 -2.31 20.91 17.36
CA PHE A 358 -2.04 20.44 15.99
C PHE A 358 -1.46 19.03 15.97
N CYS A 359 -2.06 18.18 15.14
CA CYS A 359 -1.60 16.83 14.84
C CYS A 359 -2.02 16.44 13.42
N SER A 360 -1.07 15.98 12.64
CA SER A 360 -1.29 15.55 11.26
C SER A 360 -0.40 14.37 10.88
N LEU A 361 -0.78 13.64 9.84
CA LEU A 361 -0.04 12.53 9.26
C LEU A 361 0.37 12.88 7.83
N ALA A 362 1.67 12.83 7.56
CA ALA A 362 2.20 12.91 6.21
C ALA A 362 2.03 11.54 5.51
N PHE A 363 1.14 11.45 4.53
CA PHE A 363 0.79 10.16 3.93
C PHE A 363 1.35 9.94 2.52
N LYS A 364 1.74 11.02 1.83
CA LYS A 364 2.30 10.93 0.47
C LYS A 364 3.35 11.99 0.24
N LEU A 365 4.42 11.62 -0.44
CA LEU A 365 5.43 12.52 -0.97
C LEU A 365 5.36 12.54 -2.49
N TRP A 366 5.59 13.71 -3.08
CA TRP A 366 5.67 13.87 -4.52
C TRP A 366 6.73 14.93 -4.88
N ALA A 367 7.57 14.60 -5.85
CA ALA A 367 8.51 15.58 -6.42
C ALA A 367 7.86 16.27 -7.62
N ASP A 368 7.27 17.43 -7.38
CA ASP A 368 6.73 18.27 -8.46
C ASP A 368 7.87 18.98 -9.20
N LYS A 369 7.76 19.05 -10.53
CA LYS A 369 8.79 19.63 -11.41
C LYS A 369 9.02 21.13 -11.17
N TYR A 370 7.99 21.87 -10.75
CA TYR A 370 8.01 23.32 -10.58
C TYR A 370 8.09 23.77 -9.13
N VAL A 371 7.38 23.06 -8.26
CA VAL A 371 7.28 23.41 -6.83
C VAL A 371 8.34 22.71 -5.99
N GLY A 372 8.88 21.59 -6.49
CA GLY A 372 9.82 20.73 -5.77
C GLY A 372 9.11 19.70 -4.90
N LYS A 373 9.70 19.33 -3.74
CA LYS A 373 9.12 18.31 -2.84
C LYS A 373 7.83 18.81 -2.22
N LEU A 374 6.72 18.13 -2.52
CA LEU A 374 5.40 18.27 -1.91
C LEU A 374 5.20 17.14 -0.90
N VAL A 375 4.69 17.49 0.27
CA VAL A 375 4.31 16.54 1.33
C VAL A 375 2.82 16.67 1.55
N PHE A 376 2.06 15.66 1.12
CA PHE A 376 0.63 15.58 1.38
C PHE A 376 0.40 15.13 2.82
N PHE A 377 -0.46 15.82 3.52
CA PHE A 377 -0.77 15.53 4.91
C PHE A 377 -2.26 15.71 5.19
N ARG A 378 -2.76 14.95 6.17
CA ARG A 378 -4.09 15.11 6.72
C ARG A 378 -4.00 15.68 8.12
N VAL A 379 -4.77 16.72 8.40
CA VAL A 379 -4.91 17.30 9.75
C VAL A 379 -5.98 16.50 10.52
N TYR A 380 -5.59 15.92 11.65
CA TYR A 380 -6.52 15.23 12.55
C TYR A 380 -7.00 16.11 13.70
N SER A 381 -6.17 17.06 14.16
CA SER A 381 -6.51 17.96 15.27
C SER A 381 -5.78 19.28 15.14
N GLY A 382 -6.37 20.33 15.62
CA GLY A 382 -5.81 21.67 15.58
C GLY A 382 -5.76 22.29 14.19
N THR A 383 -5.10 23.42 14.10
CA THR A 383 -4.89 24.17 12.86
C THR A 383 -3.40 24.40 12.61
N VAL A 384 -3.05 24.61 11.35
CA VAL A 384 -1.68 24.98 10.96
C VAL A 384 -1.71 26.04 9.88
N SER A 385 -0.87 27.06 10.03
CA SER A 385 -0.76 28.18 9.11
C SER A 385 0.62 28.27 8.45
N LYS A 386 0.66 28.96 7.33
CA LYS A 386 1.93 29.29 6.63
C LYS A 386 2.87 30.02 7.59
N GLY A 387 4.08 29.47 7.75
CA GLY A 387 5.13 30.01 8.62
C GLY A 387 5.23 29.37 10.00
N ASP A 388 4.24 28.58 10.40
CA ASP A 388 4.24 27.88 11.69
C ASP A 388 5.38 26.89 11.80
N MET A 389 5.76 26.63 13.07
CA MET A 389 6.76 25.62 13.43
C MET A 389 6.06 24.37 13.92
N VAL A 390 6.20 23.28 13.20
CA VAL A 390 5.72 21.97 13.60
C VAL A 390 6.85 21.07 14.06
N TYR A 391 6.55 20.09 14.86
CA TYR A 391 7.50 19.13 15.42
C TYR A 391 7.28 17.75 14.78
N ASN A 392 8.37 17.11 14.35
CA ASN A 392 8.37 15.73 13.90
C ASN A 392 8.94 14.84 15.04
N PRO A 393 8.11 14.02 15.69
CA PRO A 393 8.54 13.17 16.82
C PRO A 393 9.59 12.13 16.42
N ARG A 394 9.53 11.58 15.19
CA ARG A 394 10.49 10.58 14.72
C ARG A 394 11.91 11.14 14.60
N THR A 395 12.04 12.29 13.96
CA THR A 395 13.35 12.94 13.75
C THR A 395 13.77 13.83 14.90
N GLN A 396 12.86 14.14 15.83
CA GLN A 396 13.02 15.08 16.95
C GLN A 396 13.40 16.49 16.50
N LYS A 397 12.98 16.88 15.31
CA LYS A 397 13.29 18.18 14.73
C LYS A 397 12.07 19.04 14.57
N LYS A 398 12.28 20.35 14.63
CA LYS A 398 11.27 21.34 14.25
C LYS A 398 11.41 21.65 12.78
N GLU A 399 10.28 21.64 12.09
CA GLU A 399 10.21 21.99 10.67
C GLU A 399 9.30 23.22 10.51
N ARG A 400 9.67 24.11 9.61
CA ARG A 400 8.86 25.29 9.32
C ARG A 400 7.96 25.02 8.12
N ILE A 401 6.68 25.31 8.27
CA ILE A 401 5.71 25.25 7.16
C ILE A 401 6.03 26.38 6.17
N GLY A 402 6.44 25.99 4.97
CA GLY A 402 6.78 26.94 3.90
C GLY A 402 5.51 27.48 3.24
N ARG A 403 5.01 26.76 2.24
CA ARG A 403 3.74 27.06 1.56
C ARG A 403 2.76 25.93 1.82
N LEU A 404 1.50 26.30 2.06
CA LEU A 404 0.38 25.36 2.11
C LEU A 404 -0.34 25.43 0.77
N ILE A 405 -0.59 24.28 0.19
CA ILE A 405 -1.18 24.14 -1.15
C ILE A 405 -2.37 23.19 -1.05
N GLN A 406 -3.50 23.65 -1.58
CA GLN A 406 -4.67 22.82 -1.85
C GLN A 406 -4.66 22.41 -3.31
N MET A 407 -4.89 21.14 -3.57
CA MET A 407 -4.97 20.60 -4.92
C MET A 407 -6.40 20.74 -5.43
N GLN A 408 -6.58 21.44 -6.54
CA GLN A 408 -7.86 21.60 -7.23
C GLN A 408 -7.69 21.13 -8.68
N ALA A 409 -7.98 19.86 -8.93
CA ALA A 409 -7.76 19.24 -10.23
C ALA A 409 -6.29 19.44 -10.70
N ASP A 410 -6.07 20.21 -11.77
CA ASP A 410 -4.74 20.53 -12.32
C ASP A 410 -4.11 21.81 -11.72
N LYS A 411 -4.81 22.49 -10.79
CA LYS A 411 -4.36 23.76 -10.21
C LYS A 411 -3.86 23.61 -8.79
N HIS A 412 -2.83 24.36 -8.49
CA HIS A 412 -2.26 24.51 -7.15
C HIS A 412 -2.74 25.83 -6.55
N GLU A 413 -3.60 25.78 -5.56
CA GLU A 413 -4.06 26.98 -4.85
C GLU A 413 -3.29 27.12 -3.53
N GLU A 414 -2.63 28.27 -3.33
CA GLU A 414 -1.98 28.58 -2.06
C GLU A 414 -3.04 28.96 -1.03
N ILE A 415 -3.07 28.25 0.08
CA ILE A 415 -3.94 28.54 1.23
C ILE A 415 -3.10 29.06 2.41
N THR A 416 -3.73 29.81 3.28
CA THR A 416 -3.06 30.39 4.45
C THR A 416 -3.08 29.48 5.66
N THR A 417 -4.16 28.74 5.85
CA THR A 417 -4.41 27.89 7.02
C THR A 417 -5.11 26.60 6.62
N CYS A 418 -4.76 25.49 7.27
CA CYS A 418 -5.45 24.20 7.21
C CYS A 418 -6.12 23.93 8.57
N TYR A 419 -7.31 23.37 8.52
CA TYR A 419 -8.16 23.07 9.67
C TYR A 419 -8.24 21.55 9.93
N ALA A 420 -8.77 21.16 11.08
CA ALA A 420 -9.00 19.76 11.41
C ALA A 420 -9.91 19.08 10.36
N GLY A 421 -9.49 17.92 9.87
CA GLY A 421 -10.17 17.20 8.78
C GLY A 421 -9.66 17.52 7.37
N ASP A 422 -8.87 18.58 7.20
CA ASP A 422 -8.35 18.97 5.88
C ASP A 422 -7.26 18.02 5.37
N ILE A 423 -7.23 17.88 4.05
CA ILE A 423 -6.13 17.27 3.29
C ILE A 423 -5.50 18.36 2.43
N ALA A 424 -4.19 18.58 2.59
CA ALA A 424 -3.44 19.58 1.85
C ALA A 424 -1.99 19.12 1.60
N ALA A 425 -1.22 19.92 0.89
CA ALA A 425 0.20 19.67 0.65
C ALA A 425 1.07 20.81 1.22
N ILE A 426 2.24 20.44 1.76
CA ILE A 426 3.26 21.39 2.20
C ILE A 426 4.41 21.38 1.19
N ALA A 427 4.82 22.57 0.73
CA ALA A 427 6.01 22.73 -0.08
C ALA A 427 7.16 23.35 0.74
N GLY A 428 8.39 22.88 0.46
CA GLY A 428 9.60 23.44 1.04
C GLY A 428 10.05 22.82 2.38
N ILE A 429 9.45 21.73 2.79
CA ILE A 429 9.87 20.95 3.97
C ILE A 429 10.84 19.84 3.54
N LYS A 430 11.92 19.59 4.32
CA LYS A 430 13.02 18.75 3.83
C LYS A 430 13.08 17.35 4.43
N ASN A 431 12.96 17.23 5.74
CA ASN A 431 13.28 15.99 6.46
C ASN A 431 12.04 15.18 6.84
N ILE A 432 11.09 15.03 5.92
CA ILE A 432 9.85 14.29 6.13
C ILE A 432 9.79 13.10 5.20
N THR A 433 9.35 11.97 5.72
CA THR A 433 9.06 10.73 5.02
C THR A 433 7.58 10.38 5.10
N THR A 434 7.11 9.53 4.21
CA THR A 434 5.74 8.98 4.26
C THR A 434 5.53 8.24 5.60
N GLY A 435 4.42 8.55 6.28
CA GLY A 435 4.09 8.01 7.60
C GLY A 435 4.54 8.89 8.78
N ASP A 436 5.26 10.00 8.54
CA ASP A 436 5.67 10.89 9.60
C ASP A 436 4.48 11.64 10.22
N THR A 437 4.48 11.72 11.54
CA THR A 437 3.58 12.60 12.28
C THR A 437 4.17 14.01 12.37
N LEU A 438 3.36 15.01 12.08
CA LEU A 438 3.67 16.41 12.33
C LEU A 438 2.73 16.94 13.40
N CYS A 439 3.25 17.40 14.51
CA CYS A 439 2.43 17.82 15.64
C CYS A 439 2.94 19.09 16.32
N HIS A 440 2.15 19.61 17.24
CA HIS A 440 2.59 20.68 18.14
C HIS A 440 3.64 20.13 19.12
N GLN A 441 4.72 20.87 19.37
CA GLN A 441 5.86 20.42 20.20
C GLN A 441 5.47 19.88 21.59
N LYS A 442 4.39 20.38 22.20
CA LYS A 442 3.89 19.95 23.50
C LYS A 442 2.85 18.81 23.40
N PHE A 443 2.68 18.23 22.22
CA PHE A 443 1.77 17.12 21.99
C PHE A 443 2.60 15.91 21.58
N ASP A 444 2.98 15.11 22.58
CA ASP A 444 3.78 13.90 22.37
C ASP A 444 2.89 12.77 21.84
N ILE A 445 2.66 12.79 20.56
CA ILE A 445 1.88 11.79 19.84
C ILE A 445 2.62 11.33 18.59
N LEU A 446 2.68 10.04 18.39
CA LEU A 446 3.12 9.39 17.18
C LEU A 446 1.94 8.61 16.59
N LEU A 447 1.36 9.10 15.51
CA LEU A 447 0.27 8.42 14.82
C LEU A 447 0.79 7.14 14.19
N GLU A 448 -0.05 6.12 14.15
CA GLU A 448 0.27 4.86 13.48
C GLU A 448 0.48 5.09 11.99
N PRO A 449 1.68 4.78 11.45
CA PRO A 449 1.95 4.95 10.03
C PRO A 449 1.18 3.89 9.21
N PRO A 450 0.98 4.11 7.89
CA PRO A 450 0.51 3.06 6.99
C PRO A 450 1.46 1.85 7.05
N SER A 451 0.92 0.65 7.05
CA SER A 451 1.73 -0.57 6.93
C SER A 451 1.93 -0.89 5.45
N PHE A 452 3.17 -1.00 5.02
CA PHE A 452 3.47 -1.31 3.63
C PHE A 452 3.88 -2.78 3.50
N PRO A 453 3.40 -3.48 2.46
CA PRO A 453 3.86 -4.82 2.14
C PRO A 453 5.33 -4.79 1.70
N GLU A 454 6.02 -5.89 1.93
CA GLU A 454 7.39 -6.04 1.45
C GLU A 454 7.43 -6.21 -0.08
N PRO A 455 8.52 -5.74 -0.73
CA PRO A 455 8.70 -5.92 -2.17
C PRO A 455 8.73 -7.38 -2.57
N VAL A 456 8.06 -7.72 -3.68
CA VAL A 456 7.86 -9.09 -4.15
C VAL A 456 8.79 -9.46 -5.31
N ILE A 457 9.21 -8.47 -6.10
CA ILE A 457 10.07 -8.65 -7.29
C ILE A 457 11.33 -7.81 -7.14
N ALA A 458 12.45 -8.37 -7.61
CA ALA A 458 13.71 -7.66 -7.66
C ALA A 458 14.33 -7.73 -9.08
N MET A 459 14.97 -6.64 -9.50
CA MET A 459 15.69 -6.51 -10.76
C MET A 459 17.06 -5.88 -10.51
N ALA A 460 18.06 -6.26 -11.29
CA ALA A 460 19.35 -5.61 -11.32
C ALA A 460 19.31 -4.43 -12.30
N VAL A 461 19.87 -3.29 -11.91
CA VAL A 461 19.97 -2.09 -12.73
C VAL A 461 21.42 -1.66 -12.83
N GLU A 462 21.92 -1.57 -14.06
CA GLU A 462 23.31 -1.19 -14.33
C GLU A 462 23.35 0.07 -15.18
N PRO A 463 24.02 1.14 -14.73
CA PRO A 463 24.16 2.36 -15.52
C PRO A 463 25.06 2.12 -16.73
N ARG A 464 24.73 2.73 -17.88
CA ARG A 464 25.54 2.59 -19.09
C ARG A 464 26.85 3.34 -19.03
N THR A 465 26.88 4.47 -18.33
CA THR A 465 28.06 5.33 -18.18
C THR A 465 28.32 5.70 -16.72
N LYS A 466 29.53 6.17 -16.39
CA LYS A 466 29.84 6.68 -15.05
C LYS A 466 29.00 7.91 -14.67
N LEU A 467 28.64 8.74 -15.64
CA LEU A 467 27.76 9.90 -15.40
C LEU A 467 26.33 9.43 -15.07
N ASP A 468 25.86 8.38 -15.71
CA ASP A 468 24.54 7.78 -15.40
C ASP A 468 24.53 7.16 -14.00
N GLN A 469 25.66 6.65 -13.51
CA GLN A 469 25.77 6.10 -12.15
C GLN A 469 25.47 7.15 -11.06
N GLU A 470 26.04 8.36 -11.19
CA GLU A 470 25.78 9.43 -10.23
C GLU A 470 24.31 9.90 -10.28
N LYS A 471 23.79 10.11 -11.50
CA LYS A 471 22.38 10.48 -11.68
C LYS A 471 21.42 9.39 -11.20
N MET A 472 21.76 8.13 -11.46
CA MET A 472 20.98 6.97 -11.02
C MET A 472 20.89 6.91 -9.50
N SER A 473 22.00 7.10 -8.79
CA SER A 473 22.02 7.10 -7.33
C SER A 473 21.13 8.21 -6.75
N ILE A 474 21.16 9.41 -7.33
CA ILE A 474 20.31 10.53 -6.92
C ILE A 474 18.85 10.25 -7.26
N GLY A 475 18.56 9.76 -8.46
CA GLY A 475 17.21 9.44 -8.91
C GLY A 475 16.56 8.34 -8.08
N LEU A 476 17.27 7.23 -7.89
CA LEU A 476 16.80 6.11 -7.06
C LEU A 476 16.54 6.55 -5.61
N GLY A 477 17.44 7.37 -5.04
CA GLY A 477 17.25 7.91 -3.68
C GLY A 477 15.96 8.74 -3.55
N ARG A 478 15.65 9.58 -4.54
CA ARG A 478 14.40 10.37 -4.56
C ARG A 478 13.16 9.49 -4.72
N LEU A 479 13.21 8.49 -5.60
CA LEU A 479 12.11 7.56 -5.82
C LEU A 479 11.83 6.71 -4.58
N MET A 480 12.85 6.30 -3.81
CA MET A 480 12.67 5.64 -2.50
C MET A 480 12.03 6.56 -1.45
N GLU A 481 12.29 7.87 -1.49
CA GLU A 481 11.61 8.80 -0.59
C GLU A 481 10.11 8.91 -0.90
N GLU A 482 9.72 8.83 -2.18
CA GLU A 482 8.33 8.91 -2.63
C GLU A 482 7.56 7.62 -2.37
N ASP A 483 8.20 6.46 -2.61
CA ASP A 483 7.57 5.15 -2.53
C ASP A 483 8.27 4.25 -1.49
N PRO A 484 7.65 4.03 -0.33
CA PRO A 484 8.21 3.17 0.72
C PRO A 484 8.32 1.68 0.33
N THR A 485 7.59 1.22 -0.70
CA THR A 485 7.66 -0.16 -1.20
C THR A 485 8.72 -0.36 -2.26
N PHE A 486 9.33 0.73 -2.71
CA PHE A 486 10.48 0.70 -3.60
C PHE A 486 11.77 0.68 -2.80
N VAL A 487 12.53 -0.39 -2.89
CA VAL A 487 13.77 -0.60 -2.13
C VAL A 487 14.95 -0.71 -3.09
N VAL A 488 16.03 -0.03 -2.76
CA VAL A 488 17.30 -0.11 -3.50
C VAL A 488 18.37 -0.65 -2.57
N LYS A 489 19.04 -1.69 -3.00
CA LYS A 489 20.17 -2.31 -2.29
C LYS A 489 21.34 -2.49 -3.26
N THR A 490 22.55 -2.27 -2.77
CA THR A 490 23.75 -2.72 -3.49
C THR A 490 24.12 -4.09 -2.92
N ASP A 491 24.16 -5.08 -3.76
CA ASP A 491 24.63 -6.41 -3.38
C ASP A 491 26.14 -6.36 -3.17
N GLU A 492 26.58 -6.63 -1.95
CA GLU A 492 28.01 -6.54 -1.56
C GLU A 492 28.85 -7.61 -2.25
N GLU A 493 28.26 -8.73 -2.66
CA GLU A 493 28.95 -9.87 -3.27
C GLU A 493 29.11 -9.69 -4.77
N THR A 494 28.04 -9.23 -5.45
CA THR A 494 28.03 -9.05 -6.90
C THR A 494 28.39 -7.62 -7.33
N GLY A 495 28.28 -6.66 -6.42
CA GLY A 495 28.44 -5.22 -6.67
C GLY A 495 27.28 -4.62 -7.50
N GLN A 496 26.23 -5.40 -7.76
CA GLN A 496 25.08 -4.93 -8.54
C GLN A 496 24.16 -4.03 -7.71
N THR A 497 23.59 -3.02 -8.35
CA THR A 497 22.47 -2.27 -7.78
C THR A 497 21.18 -3.05 -8.05
N ILE A 498 20.54 -3.51 -6.99
CA ILE A 498 19.28 -4.26 -7.05
C ILE A 498 18.15 -3.31 -6.64
N ILE A 499 17.13 -3.22 -7.48
CA ILE A 499 15.88 -2.53 -7.18
C ILE A 499 14.80 -3.59 -6.92
N ALA A 500 14.01 -3.38 -5.88
CA ALA A 500 12.90 -4.26 -5.53
C ALA A 500 11.60 -3.48 -5.40
N GLY A 501 10.48 -4.08 -5.80
CA GLY A 501 9.16 -3.47 -5.83
C GLY A 501 8.02 -4.48 -5.81
N MET A 502 6.79 -3.98 -5.90
CA MET A 502 5.56 -4.76 -5.75
C MET A 502 5.18 -5.59 -6.99
N GLY A 503 5.80 -5.33 -8.14
CA GLY A 503 5.52 -6.06 -9.38
C GLY A 503 6.32 -5.53 -10.56
N GLU A 504 6.21 -6.22 -11.71
CA GLU A 504 6.94 -5.87 -12.92
C GLU A 504 6.56 -4.48 -13.42
N LEU A 505 5.26 -4.20 -13.48
CA LEU A 505 4.75 -2.89 -13.91
C LEU A 505 5.24 -1.76 -12.98
N HIS A 506 5.29 -2.00 -11.68
CA HIS A 506 5.83 -1.04 -10.71
C HIS A 506 7.30 -0.70 -11.05
N LEU A 507 8.15 -1.71 -11.20
CA LEU A 507 9.58 -1.50 -11.52
C LEU A 507 9.78 -0.90 -12.92
N GLU A 508 8.97 -1.27 -13.92
CA GLU A 508 8.99 -0.64 -15.25
C GLU A 508 8.68 0.86 -15.17
N VAL A 509 7.68 1.25 -14.40
CA VAL A 509 7.33 2.67 -14.19
C VAL A 509 8.50 3.41 -13.53
N ILE A 510 9.13 2.84 -12.51
CA ILE A 510 10.30 3.41 -11.83
C ILE A 510 11.47 3.61 -12.81
N ILE A 511 11.75 2.62 -13.66
CA ILE A 511 12.82 2.69 -14.66
C ILE A 511 12.52 3.76 -15.71
N ASP A 512 11.27 3.83 -16.18
CA ASP A 512 10.86 4.85 -17.13
C ASP A 512 10.92 6.26 -16.52
N ARG A 513 10.56 6.42 -15.26
CA ARG A 513 10.75 7.68 -14.51
C ARG A 513 12.23 8.06 -14.39
N LEU A 514 13.11 7.09 -14.10
CA LEU A 514 14.57 7.34 -14.08
C LEU A 514 15.05 7.88 -15.43
N LYS A 515 14.56 7.34 -16.52
CA LYS A 515 14.90 7.79 -17.88
C LYS A 515 14.35 9.19 -18.18
N ARG A 516 13.06 9.44 -17.93
CA ARG A 516 12.36 10.69 -18.30
C ARG A 516 12.70 11.86 -17.37
N GLU A 517 12.70 11.63 -16.06
CA GLU A 517 12.86 12.69 -15.07
C GLU A 517 14.33 12.99 -14.75
N PHE A 518 15.17 11.94 -14.71
CA PHE A 518 16.60 12.07 -14.33
C PHE A 518 17.56 11.93 -15.50
N SER A 519 17.06 11.63 -16.72
CA SER A 519 17.89 11.41 -17.91
C SER A 519 18.98 10.36 -17.68
N VAL A 520 18.60 9.21 -17.10
CA VAL A 520 19.47 8.06 -16.82
C VAL A 520 19.20 6.97 -17.84
N GLU A 521 20.25 6.48 -18.49
CA GLU A 521 20.20 5.27 -19.29
C GLU A 521 20.79 4.10 -18.50
N ALA A 522 19.97 3.08 -18.26
CA ALA A 522 20.35 1.88 -17.53
C ALA A 522 19.98 0.61 -18.29
N ASN A 523 20.77 -0.43 -18.10
CA ASN A 523 20.43 -1.78 -18.50
C ASN A 523 19.71 -2.45 -17.31
N VAL A 524 18.66 -3.21 -17.62
CA VAL A 524 17.86 -3.92 -16.60
C VAL A 524 17.96 -5.42 -16.89
N GLY A 525 18.14 -6.20 -15.84
CA GLY A 525 18.25 -7.64 -15.94
C GLY A 525 17.84 -8.36 -14.66
N THR A 526 17.88 -9.70 -14.70
CA THR A 526 17.67 -10.51 -13.51
C THR A 526 18.84 -10.35 -12.53
N PRO A 527 18.61 -10.27 -11.22
CA PRO A 527 19.68 -10.23 -10.23
C PRO A 527 20.56 -11.49 -10.31
N GLN A 528 21.84 -11.32 -10.06
CA GLN A 528 22.71 -12.46 -9.88
C GLN A 528 22.40 -13.16 -8.54
N ILE A 529 22.40 -14.49 -8.57
CA ILE A 529 22.12 -15.27 -7.38
C ILE A 529 23.38 -15.37 -6.55
N ALA A 530 23.28 -15.10 -5.26
CA ALA A 530 24.35 -15.27 -4.30
C ALA A 530 24.44 -16.75 -3.86
N TYR A 531 25.16 -17.54 -4.62
CA TYR A 531 25.43 -18.93 -4.27
C TYR A 531 26.41 -19.02 -3.10
N ARG A 532 26.47 -20.18 -2.44
CA ARG A 532 27.41 -20.51 -1.39
C ARG A 532 28.11 -21.83 -1.72
N GLU A 533 29.24 -22.07 -1.06
CA GLU A 533 29.91 -23.35 -1.10
C GLU A 533 29.94 -23.97 0.31
N THR A 534 29.99 -25.29 0.42
CA THR A 534 30.24 -26.01 1.66
C THR A 534 30.96 -27.30 1.37
N ILE A 535 31.37 -28.01 2.43
CA ILE A 535 32.06 -29.30 2.33
C ILE A 535 31.13 -30.42 2.77
N THR A 536 31.34 -31.63 2.22
CA THR A 536 30.54 -32.81 2.58
C THR A 536 31.28 -33.82 3.40
N GLN A 537 32.60 -33.78 3.50
CA GLN A 537 33.41 -34.67 4.28
C GLN A 537 34.53 -33.94 5.01
N ARG A 538 35.02 -34.55 6.07
CA ARG A 538 36.19 -34.10 6.82
C ARG A 538 37.46 -34.16 5.96
N ALA A 539 38.31 -33.17 6.10
CA ALA A 539 39.65 -33.18 5.47
C ALA A 539 40.66 -32.42 6.34
N ASP A 540 41.89 -32.88 6.27
CA ASP A 540 43.03 -32.18 6.83
C ASP A 540 43.72 -31.35 5.73
N GLY A 541 44.23 -30.17 6.07
CA GLY A 541 44.97 -29.33 5.14
C GLY A 541 46.22 -28.75 5.76
N GLU A 542 47.29 -28.73 4.99
CA GLU A 542 48.57 -28.22 5.41
C GLU A 542 48.96 -27.01 4.58
N GLY A 543 49.39 -25.94 5.23
CA GLY A 543 49.83 -24.74 4.56
C GLY A 543 51.15 -24.22 5.09
N ILE A 544 52.13 -24.12 4.20
CA ILE A 544 53.47 -23.65 4.53
C ILE A 544 53.78 -22.38 3.69
N LEU A 545 54.11 -21.29 4.35
CA LEU A 545 54.74 -20.14 3.72
C LEU A 545 56.21 -20.12 4.13
N LYS A 546 57.08 -20.33 3.15
CA LYS A 546 58.50 -20.20 3.34
C LYS A 546 59.08 -19.30 2.23
N LYS A 547 59.42 -18.08 2.57
CA LYS A 547 59.95 -17.09 1.59
C LYS A 547 61.18 -16.41 2.18
N GLN A 548 62.28 -16.43 1.44
CA GLN A 548 63.53 -15.79 1.81
C GLN A 548 64.00 -14.90 0.65
N THR A 549 64.01 -13.60 0.86
CA THR A 549 64.40 -12.61 -0.15
C THR A 549 65.38 -11.61 0.48
N GLY A 550 66.66 -11.97 0.55
CA GLY A 550 67.76 -11.04 0.83
C GLY A 550 67.68 -10.19 2.11
N GLY A 551 66.97 -10.66 3.15
CA GLY A 551 66.75 -9.99 4.43
C GLY A 551 66.03 -10.90 5.41
N ARG A 552 65.22 -10.34 6.34
CA ARG A 552 64.38 -11.10 7.27
C ARG A 552 63.36 -11.89 6.45
N GLY A 553 63.39 -13.22 6.61
CA GLY A 553 62.50 -14.16 5.89
C GLY A 553 61.06 -14.09 6.37
N GLN A 554 60.18 -14.86 5.70
CA GLN A 554 58.79 -15.10 6.17
C GLN A 554 58.59 -16.60 6.30
N TYR A 555 58.23 -17.03 7.50
CA TYR A 555 57.93 -18.42 7.79
C TYR A 555 56.62 -18.53 8.59
N GLY A 556 55.70 -19.40 8.11
CA GLY A 556 54.52 -19.82 8.83
C GLY A 556 54.09 -21.18 8.35
N HIS A 557 53.79 -22.07 9.26
CA HIS A 557 53.29 -23.42 8.99
C HIS A 557 52.06 -23.67 9.84
N VAL A 558 50.95 -24.08 9.23
CA VAL A 558 49.65 -24.33 9.86
C VAL A 558 49.06 -25.62 9.33
N VAL A 559 48.58 -26.45 10.22
CA VAL A 559 47.79 -27.65 9.90
C VAL A 559 46.40 -27.47 10.45
N LEU A 560 45.40 -27.64 9.59
CA LEU A 560 43.98 -27.48 9.90
C LEU A 560 43.24 -28.77 9.65
N ASP A 561 42.24 -29.03 10.49
CA ASP A 561 41.24 -30.07 10.30
C ASP A 561 39.88 -29.39 10.09
N ILE A 562 39.27 -29.57 8.92
CA ILE A 562 37.98 -28.99 8.57
C ILE A 562 36.88 -30.05 8.55
N ASN A 563 35.77 -29.73 9.15
CA ASN A 563 34.63 -30.62 9.26
C ASN A 563 33.34 -29.89 8.79
N PRO A 564 32.40 -30.60 8.13
CA PRO A 564 31.08 -30.03 7.87
C PRO A 564 30.38 -29.71 9.20
N SER A 565 29.63 -28.62 9.24
CA SER A 565 28.85 -28.20 10.39
C SER A 565 27.34 -28.25 10.06
N GLU A 566 26.50 -27.98 11.05
CA GLU A 566 25.06 -27.92 10.84
C GLU A 566 24.71 -26.72 9.93
N LYS A 567 23.62 -26.87 9.18
CA LYS A 567 23.13 -25.77 8.29
C LYS A 567 22.87 -24.51 9.10
N GLY A 568 23.38 -23.37 8.63
CA GLY A 568 23.24 -22.06 9.29
C GLY A 568 24.21 -21.83 10.46
N ALA A 569 25.12 -22.77 10.79
CA ALA A 569 26.10 -22.58 11.86
C ALA A 569 27.24 -21.62 11.48
N GLY A 570 27.41 -21.37 10.18
CA GLY A 570 28.47 -20.49 9.66
C GLY A 570 29.87 -21.04 9.92
N LEU A 571 30.83 -20.18 10.25
CA LEU A 571 32.21 -20.56 10.60
C LEU A 571 32.35 -20.71 12.10
N THR A 572 32.75 -21.90 12.54
CA THR A 572 33.18 -22.13 13.92
C THR A 572 34.67 -22.54 13.93
N THR A 573 35.45 -21.97 14.81
CA THR A 573 36.90 -22.23 14.91
C THR A 573 37.29 -22.62 16.30
N LYS A 574 38.21 -23.62 16.40
CA LYS A 574 38.78 -24.07 17.68
C LYS A 574 40.27 -24.30 17.53
N SER A 575 41.03 -23.86 18.50
CA SER A 575 42.48 -24.20 18.55
C SER A 575 42.69 -25.42 19.44
N LEU A 576 43.28 -26.44 18.87
CA LEU A 576 43.71 -27.70 19.54
C LEU A 576 45.22 -27.81 19.64
N VAL A 577 45.95 -26.73 19.31
CA VAL A 577 47.42 -26.73 19.32
C VAL A 577 47.96 -27.02 20.72
N VAL A 578 48.84 -28.03 20.84
CA VAL A 578 49.48 -28.45 22.08
C VAL A 578 50.98 -28.15 22.00
N GLY A 579 51.61 -27.88 23.16
CA GLY A 579 53.05 -27.73 23.26
C GLY A 579 53.66 -26.45 22.70
N GLY A 580 52.80 -25.48 22.28
CA GLY A 580 53.31 -24.17 21.76
C GLY A 580 53.83 -24.24 20.33
N ALA A 581 53.43 -25.25 19.54
CA ALA A 581 53.81 -25.40 18.14
C ALA A 581 53.52 -24.12 17.30
N ILE A 582 52.39 -23.45 17.58
CA ILE A 582 52.08 -22.10 17.12
C ILE A 582 52.06 -21.20 18.36
N PRO A 583 52.88 -20.13 18.43
CA PRO A 583 52.82 -19.15 19.50
C PRO A 583 51.41 -18.51 19.60
N LYS A 584 50.93 -18.29 20.85
CA LYS A 584 49.56 -17.79 21.10
C LYS A 584 49.24 -16.49 20.39
N GLU A 585 50.27 -15.66 20.22
CA GLU A 585 50.15 -14.37 19.52
C GLU A 585 49.74 -14.50 18.02
N TYR A 586 50.12 -15.63 17.38
CA TYR A 586 49.78 -15.87 15.97
C TYR A 586 48.47 -16.64 15.74
N ILE A 587 47.84 -17.22 16.75
CA ILE A 587 46.58 -17.96 16.62
C ILE A 587 45.49 -17.02 16.04
N ASN A 588 45.43 -15.78 16.50
CA ASN A 588 44.49 -14.81 15.95
C ASN A 588 44.75 -14.46 14.47
N ALA A 589 46.02 -14.50 14.04
CA ALA A 589 46.38 -14.30 12.65
C ALA A 589 45.94 -15.50 11.78
N VAL A 590 46.09 -16.72 12.30
CA VAL A 590 45.56 -17.95 11.66
C VAL A 590 44.06 -17.86 11.51
N MET A 591 43.30 -17.48 12.56
CA MET A 591 41.86 -17.37 12.51
C MET A 591 41.41 -16.30 11.48
N ARG A 592 42.12 -15.17 11.38
CA ARG A 592 41.87 -14.18 10.31
C ARG A 592 42.13 -14.75 8.92
N GLY A 593 43.18 -15.59 8.76
CA GLY A 593 43.48 -16.26 7.50
C GLY A 593 42.42 -17.31 7.12
N VAL A 594 41.91 -18.07 8.07
CA VAL A 594 40.77 -18.96 7.87
C VAL A 594 39.53 -18.21 7.41
N LYS A 595 39.16 -17.13 8.10
CA LYS A 595 38.01 -16.29 7.73
C LYS A 595 38.13 -15.69 6.32
N GLU A 596 39.33 -15.25 5.97
CA GLU A 596 39.59 -14.68 4.62
C GLU A 596 39.54 -15.78 3.54
N ALA A 597 40.02 -17.00 3.83
CA ALA A 597 39.95 -18.10 2.87
C ALA A 597 38.51 -18.51 2.55
N MET A 598 37.57 -18.32 3.49
CA MET A 598 36.16 -18.66 3.30
C MET A 598 35.45 -17.69 2.35
N THR A 599 36.01 -16.52 2.03
CA THR A 599 35.37 -15.58 1.08
C THR A 599 35.41 -16.08 -0.36
N ASN A 600 36.31 -17.02 -0.69
CA ASN A 600 36.50 -17.53 -2.05
C ASN A 600 36.63 -19.06 -1.99
N GLY A 601 35.55 -19.75 -2.30
CA GLY A 601 35.54 -21.22 -2.41
C GLY A 601 36.29 -21.76 -3.64
N VAL A 602 36.37 -23.05 -3.77
CA VAL A 602 37.18 -23.75 -4.80
C VAL A 602 36.34 -24.30 -5.98
N VAL A 603 35.02 -24.37 -5.85
CA VAL A 603 34.11 -24.87 -6.91
C VAL A 603 33.86 -23.79 -7.95
N ALA A 604 33.25 -22.69 -7.53
CA ALA A 604 32.88 -21.58 -8.40
C ALA A 604 33.32 -20.20 -7.87
N GLY A 605 34.06 -20.22 -6.74
CA GLY A 605 34.57 -19.00 -6.10
C GLY A 605 33.54 -18.25 -5.27
N TYR A 606 32.50 -18.93 -4.79
CA TYR A 606 31.53 -18.34 -3.87
C TYR A 606 31.95 -18.51 -2.41
N PRO A 607 31.43 -17.67 -1.50
CA PRO A 607 31.75 -17.80 -0.08
C PRO A 607 31.40 -19.16 0.47
N VAL A 608 32.28 -19.68 1.32
CA VAL A 608 32.10 -20.99 1.99
C VAL A 608 31.38 -20.78 3.32
N VAL A 609 30.41 -21.65 3.63
CA VAL A 609 29.61 -21.59 4.86
C VAL A 609 29.51 -22.96 5.53
N ASP A 610 29.08 -22.95 6.78
CA ASP A 610 28.73 -24.16 7.58
C ASP A 610 29.90 -25.16 7.73
N ILE A 611 31.03 -24.64 8.20
CA ILE A 611 32.20 -25.45 8.50
C ILE A 611 32.75 -25.19 9.90
N HIS A 612 33.29 -26.25 10.47
CA HIS A 612 34.04 -26.21 11.72
C HIS A 612 35.53 -26.45 11.43
N VAL A 613 36.38 -25.52 11.87
CA VAL A 613 37.82 -25.56 11.62
C VAL A 613 38.59 -25.72 12.94
N ASN A 614 39.34 -26.78 13.05
CA ASN A 614 40.26 -26.99 14.14
C ASN A 614 41.69 -26.66 13.69
N ILE A 615 42.38 -25.83 14.46
CA ILE A 615 43.83 -25.62 14.30
C ILE A 615 44.51 -26.73 15.08
N THR A 616 45.10 -27.69 14.39
CA THR A 616 45.61 -28.92 15.01
C THR A 616 47.10 -28.85 15.31
N ASP A 617 47.90 -28.35 14.39
CA ASP A 617 49.36 -28.31 14.53
C ASP A 617 49.95 -27.16 13.69
N GLY A 618 51.27 -26.99 13.80
CA GLY A 618 52.03 -26.02 13.03
C GLY A 618 53.47 -25.91 13.50
N SER A 619 54.21 -24.98 12.96
CA SER A 619 55.55 -24.66 13.45
C SER A 619 55.92 -23.22 13.20
N SER A 620 56.75 -22.68 14.06
CA SER A 620 57.27 -21.32 13.98
C SER A 620 58.78 -21.30 13.84
N HIS A 621 59.31 -20.21 13.32
CA HIS A 621 60.76 -19.90 13.25
C HIS A 621 61.05 -18.64 14.06
N ASP A 622 62.01 -18.71 14.98
CA ASP A 622 62.26 -17.64 15.96
C ASP A 622 62.48 -16.26 15.36
N VAL A 623 63.02 -16.17 14.15
CA VAL A 623 63.37 -14.87 13.49
C VAL A 623 62.43 -14.52 12.35
N ASP A 624 61.95 -15.50 11.58
CA ASP A 624 61.26 -15.30 10.32
C ASP A 624 59.72 -15.39 10.44
N SER A 625 59.20 -15.82 11.60
CA SER A 625 57.75 -15.87 11.85
C SER A 625 57.16 -14.50 12.13
N ASN A 626 55.99 -14.24 11.54
CA ASN A 626 55.20 -13.03 11.77
C ASN A 626 53.72 -13.32 11.50
N GLU A 627 52.84 -12.40 11.92
CA GLU A 627 51.39 -12.54 11.75
C GLU A 627 50.96 -12.76 10.28
N ASN A 628 51.54 -12.01 9.33
CA ASN A 628 51.22 -12.16 7.92
C ASN A 628 51.60 -13.54 7.35
N ALA A 629 52.75 -14.09 7.81
CA ALA A 629 53.17 -15.41 7.37
C ALA A 629 52.20 -16.49 7.84
N PHE A 630 51.73 -16.42 9.09
CA PHE A 630 50.72 -17.39 9.62
C PHE A 630 49.35 -17.18 8.99
N LYS A 631 48.94 -15.95 8.73
CA LYS A 631 47.70 -15.66 7.96
C LYS A 631 47.72 -16.31 6.58
N MET A 632 48.82 -16.13 5.83
CA MET A 632 48.97 -16.74 4.50
C MET A 632 49.07 -18.26 4.54
N ALA A 633 49.79 -18.81 5.53
CA ALA A 633 49.88 -20.26 5.72
C ALA A 633 48.46 -20.85 6.00
N ALA A 634 47.65 -20.18 6.81
CA ALA A 634 46.27 -20.60 7.06
C ALA A 634 45.43 -20.58 5.79
N ILE A 635 45.57 -19.57 4.92
CA ILE A 635 44.86 -19.51 3.64
C ILE A 635 45.27 -20.70 2.75
N PHE A 636 46.56 -21.06 2.73
CA PHE A 636 47.02 -22.19 1.95
C PHE A 636 46.50 -23.51 2.50
N ALA A 637 46.52 -23.69 3.83
CA ALA A 637 45.98 -24.87 4.50
C ALA A 637 44.45 -25.05 4.21
N MET A 638 43.68 -23.97 4.30
CA MET A 638 42.26 -24.01 3.97
C MET A 638 41.99 -24.39 2.50
N ARG A 639 42.73 -23.83 1.56
CA ARG A 639 42.60 -24.18 0.12
C ARG A 639 42.96 -25.64 -0.16
N ASP A 640 43.95 -26.17 0.54
CA ASP A 640 44.35 -27.57 0.42
C ASP A 640 43.27 -28.50 1.00
N ALA A 641 42.78 -28.20 2.20
CA ALA A 641 41.68 -28.92 2.84
C ALA A 641 40.40 -28.90 2.00
N PHE A 642 40.00 -27.74 1.44
CA PHE A 642 38.79 -27.63 0.61
C PHE A 642 38.79 -28.57 -0.59
N LYS A 643 39.92 -28.73 -1.31
CA LYS A 643 40.00 -29.65 -2.45
C LYS A 643 39.74 -31.09 -2.09
N MET A 644 40.14 -31.51 -0.86
CA MET A 644 39.97 -32.86 -0.39
C MET A 644 38.63 -33.11 0.29
N ALA A 645 37.93 -32.06 0.73
CA ALA A 645 36.71 -32.14 1.51
C ALA A 645 35.43 -32.37 0.70
N LYS A 646 35.53 -32.67 -0.60
CA LYS A 646 34.39 -32.75 -1.56
C LYS A 646 33.45 -31.56 -1.45
N PRO A 647 33.89 -30.39 -1.91
CA PRO A 647 33.09 -29.19 -1.85
C PRO A 647 31.89 -29.29 -2.79
N ILE A 648 30.76 -28.70 -2.36
CA ILE A 648 29.53 -28.63 -3.15
C ILE A 648 29.02 -27.17 -3.22
N LEU A 649 28.31 -26.87 -4.26
CA LEU A 649 27.63 -25.58 -4.44
C LEU A 649 26.23 -25.62 -3.84
N LEU A 650 25.83 -24.54 -3.18
CA LEU A 650 24.55 -24.37 -2.56
C LEU A 650 23.80 -23.22 -3.24
N GLU A 651 22.47 -23.39 -3.43
CA GLU A 651 21.56 -22.33 -3.88
C GLU A 651 20.63 -21.87 -2.76
N PRO A 652 20.23 -20.59 -2.76
CA PRO A 652 19.26 -20.08 -1.79
C PRO A 652 17.87 -20.65 -2.11
N ILE A 653 17.22 -21.18 -1.07
CA ILE A 653 15.84 -21.70 -1.09
C ILE A 653 14.93 -20.69 -0.42
N MET A 654 13.80 -20.44 -1.07
CA MET A 654 12.75 -19.58 -0.56
C MET A 654 11.61 -20.42 -0.01
N ASP A 655 11.08 -20.02 1.14
CA ASP A 655 9.78 -20.49 1.63
C ASP A 655 8.70 -19.64 0.96
N VAL A 656 7.91 -20.28 0.13
CA VAL A 656 6.88 -19.65 -0.69
C VAL A 656 5.51 -20.04 -0.18
N GLU A 657 4.68 -19.06 0.16
CA GLU A 657 3.28 -19.25 0.52
C GLU A 657 2.40 -18.65 -0.57
N VAL A 658 1.57 -19.45 -1.21
CA VAL A 658 0.62 -19.01 -2.23
C VAL A 658 -0.79 -19.13 -1.70
N THR A 659 -1.53 -18.03 -1.71
CA THR A 659 -2.95 -17.99 -1.38
C THR A 659 -3.75 -17.84 -2.67
N THR A 660 -4.67 -18.78 -2.91
CA THR A 660 -5.42 -18.88 -4.18
C THR A 660 -6.84 -19.38 -3.93
N PRO A 661 -7.82 -19.06 -4.80
CA PRO A 661 -9.08 -19.80 -4.84
C PRO A 661 -8.85 -21.29 -5.09
N GLU A 662 -9.70 -22.14 -4.55
CA GLU A 662 -9.56 -23.61 -4.62
C GLU A 662 -9.49 -24.12 -6.07
N GLU A 663 -10.18 -23.47 -7.00
CA GLU A 663 -10.21 -23.80 -8.43
C GLU A 663 -8.83 -23.77 -9.12
N TYR A 664 -7.89 -22.91 -8.63
CA TYR A 664 -6.53 -22.78 -9.21
C TYR A 664 -5.46 -23.53 -8.41
N GLN A 665 -5.82 -24.18 -7.29
CA GLN A 665 -4.86 -24.85 -6.42
C GLN A 665 -4.03 -25.92 -7.16
N GLY A 666 -4.67 -26.69 -8.01
CA GLY A 666 -4.02 -27.75 -8.80
C GLY A 666 -2.97 -27.20 -9.78
N ASP A 667 -3.31 -26.15 -10.50
CA ASP A 667 -2.42 -25.52 -11.48
C ASP A 667 -1.21 -24.85 -10.83
N ILE A 668 -1.43 -24.19 -9.69
CA ILE A 668 -0.36 -23.58 -8.89
C ILE A 668 0.59 -24.64 -8.33
N MET A 669 0.07 -25.76 -7.81
CA MET A 669 0.89 -26.87 -7.37
C MET A 669 1.71 -27.47 -8.53
N GLY A 670 1.12 -27.60 -9.70
CA GLY A 670 1.79 -28.04 -10.92
C GLY A 670 2.94 -27.12 -11.32
N ASP A 671 2.72 -25.81 -11.25
CA ASP A 671 3.76 -24.82 -11.58
C ASP A 671 4.89 -24.80 -10.55
N LEU A 672 4.58 -24.83 -9.24
CA LEU A 672 5.61 -24.91 -8.18
C LEU A 672 6.46 -26.16 -8.30
N ASN A 673 5.87 -27.32 -8.62
CA ASN A 673 6.61 -28.55 -8.87
C ASN A 673 7.52 -28.44 -10.11
N ARG A 674 7.05 -27.81 -11.20
CA ARG A 674 7.85 -27.53 -12.41
C ARG A 674 9.08 -26.67 -12.08
N ARG A 675 8.96 -25.76 -11.12
CA ARG A 675 10.02 -24.89 -10.61
C ARG A 675 10.91 -25.54 -9.56
N ARG A 676 11.00 -26.85 -9.53
CA ARG A 676 11.77 -27.64 -8.55
C ARG A 676 11.30 -27.39 -7.10
N GLY A 677 10.08 -26.89 -6.90
CA GLY A 677 9.51 -26.64 -5.60
C GLY A 677 9.12 -27.93 -4.89
N GLN A 678 9.31 -27.94 -3.58
CA GLN A 678 8.88 -29.01 -2.67
C GLN A 678 7.70 -28.51 -1.86
N ILE A 679 6.50 -29.03 -2.13
CA ILE A 679 5.29 -28.66 -1.39
C ILE A 679 5.41 -29.22 0.02
N GLN A 680 5.28 -28.35 1.03
CA GLN A 680 5.40 -28.67 2.44
C GLN A 680 4.05 -28.84 3.11
N GLU A 681 3.13 -27.92 2.86
CA GLU A 681 1.84 -27.84 3.54
C GLU A 681 0.76 -27.36 2.58
N MET A 682 -0.44 -27.89 2.76
CA MET A 682 -1.65 -27.41 2.10
C MET A 682 -2.70 -27.14 3.17
N GLY A 683 -3.29 -25.96 3.11
CA GLY A 683 -4.31 -25.53 4.06
C GLY A 683 -5.44 -24.79 3.36
N ALA A 684 -6.48 -24.46 4.11
CA ALA A 684 -7.55 -23.59 3.68
C ALA A 684 -7.79 -22.52 4.74
N LYS A 685 -8.09 -21.30 4.29
CA LYS A 685 -8.45 -20.18 5.14
C LYS A 685 -9.69 -19.49 4.57
N GLY A 686 -10.86 -19.80 5.10
CA GLY A 686 -12.13 -19.40 4.50
C GLY A 686 -12.29 -20.07 3.12
N ASN A 687 -12.57 -19.30 2.09
CA ASN A 687 -12.72 -19.78 0.70
C ASN A 687 -11.39 -19.79 -0.09
N ALA A 688 -10.25 -19.55 0.56
CA ALA A 688 -8.96 -19.55 -0.10
C ALA A 688 -8.13 -20.77 0.31
N ALA A 689 -7.52 -21.44 -0.68
CA ALA A 689 -6.53 -22.47 -0.49
C ALA A 689 -5.14 -21.82 -0.25
N ILE A 690 -4.37 -22.40 0.65
CA ILE A 690 -2.99 -21.99 0.92
C ILE A 690 -2.06 -23.13 0.54
N VAL A 691 -1.06 -22.85 -0.28
CA VAL A 691 -0.01 -23.80 -0.67
C VAL A 691 1.32 -23.26 -0.19
N LYS A 692 2.01 -24.00 0.68
CA LYS A 692 3.37 -23.69 1.13
C LYS A 692 4.37 -24.61 0.45
N ALA A 693 5.42 -24.05 -0.11
CA ALA A 693 6.44 -24.79 -0.82
C ALA A 693 7.83 -24.17 -0.59
N ARG A 694 8.86 -25.00 -0.67
CA ARG A 694 10.26 -24.58 -0.70
C ARG A 694 10.75 -24.61 -2.14
N VAL A 695 11.16 -23.46 -2.67
CA VAL A 695 11.51 -23.29 -4.09
C VAL A 695 12.86 -22.59 -4.21
N PRO A 696 13.75 -23.04 -5.10
CA PRO A 696 15.00 -22.32 -5.36
C PRO A 696 14.75 -20.91 -5.89
N LEU A 697 15.50 -19.92 -5.41
CA LEU A 697 15.36 -18.53 -5.84
C LEU A 697 15.55 -18.37 -7.34
N SER A 698 16.41 -19.18 -7.96
CA SER A 698 16.64 -19.19 -9.43
C SER A 698 15.36 -19.42 -10.24
N GLU A 699 14.41 -20.17 -9.70
CA GLU A 699 13.16 -20.55 -10.35
C GLU A 699 12.01 -19.56 -10.04
N MET A 700 12.25 -18.64 -9.11
CA MET A 700 11.24 -17.67 -8.68
C MET A 700 11.23 -16.38 -9.50
N PHE A 701 12.26 -16.16 -10.34
CA PHE A 701 12.23 -14.98 -11.24
C PHE A 701 11.07 -15.08 -12.21
N GLY A 702 10.27 -14.01 -12.32
CA GLY A 702 9.06 -13.96 -13.15
C GLY A 702 7.83 -14.67 -12.55
N TYR A 703 7.94 -15.31 -11.38
CA TYR A 703 6.83 -16.06 -10.78
C TYR A 703 5.60 -15.19 -10.49
N ALA A 704 5.79 -13.90 -10.15
CA ALA A 704 4.69 -12.96 -9.94
C ALA A 704 3.76 -12.86 -11.15
N THR A 705 4.33 -12.82 -12.35
CA THR A 705 3.58 -12.77 -13.60
C THR A 705 2.90 -14.11 -13.90
N ASP A 706 3.63 -15.21 -13.68
CA ASP A 706 3.11 -16.55 -13.96
C ASP A 706 1.95 -16.91 -13.01
N VAL A 707 2.08 -16.66 -11.71
CA VAL A 707 0.99 -16.93 -10.74
C VAL A 707 -0.25 -16.10 -11.00
N ARG A 708 -0.09 -14.84 -11.44
CA ARG A 708 -1.20 -13.99 -11.85
C ARG A 708 -1.87 -14.52 -13.11
N THR A 709 -1.10 -14.96 -14.09
CA THR A 709 -1.62 -15.54 -15.35
C THR A 709 -2.41 -16.83 -15.06
N ILE A 710 -1.85 -17.75 -14.28
CA ILE A 710 -2.48 -19.02 -13.91
C ILE A 710 -3.81 -18.80 -13.17
N SER A 711 -3.85 -17.83 -12.25
CA SER A 711 -4.99 -17.57 -11.36
C SER A 711 -5.91 -16.47 -11.85
N SER A 712 -5.75 -15.97 -13.07
CA SER A 712 -6.49 -14.80 -13.58
C SER A 712 -6.40 -13.58 -12.63
N GLY A 713 -5.24 -13.40 -11.98
CA GLY A 713 -4.98 -12.33 -11.02
C GLY A 713 -5.56 -12.56 -9.61
N ARG A 714 -6.11 -13.73 -9.31
CA ARG A 714 -6.78 -14.04 -8.03
C ARG A 714 -5.84 -14.62 -6.96
N ALA A 715 -4.69 -15.15 -7.33
CA ALA A 715 -3.71 -15.63 -6.38
C ALA A 715 -2.72 -14.54 -5.98
N SER A 716 -2.27 -14.61 -4.74
CA SER A 716 -1.17 -13.83 -4.22
C SER A 716 -0.12 -14.78 -3.65
N TYR A 717 1.14 -14.34 -3.64
CA TYR A 717 2.20 -15.09 -3.01
C TYR A 717 3.09 -14.20 -2.15
N ALA A 718 3.71 -14.82 -1.15
CA ALA A 718 4.79 -14.24 -0.37
C ALA A 718 5.96 -15.22 -0.42
N MET A 719 7.20 -14.72 -0.34
CA MET A 719 8.39 -15.57 -0.25
C MET A 719 9.41 -14.98 0.71
N GLU A 720 10.02 -15.83 1.50
CA GLU A 720 11.06 -15.47 2.46
C GLU A 720 12.28 -16.37 2.29
N PRO A 721 13.51 -15.87 2.52
CA PRO A 721 14.70 -16.71 2.51
C PRO A 721 14.62 -17.76 3.63
N SER A 722 14.80 -19.03 3.28
CA SER A 722 14.72 -20.14 4.23
C SER A 722 16.08 -20.73 4.54
N SER A 723 16.75 -21.29 3.56
CA SER A 723 18.01 -22.02 3.73
C SER A 723 18.81 -22.02 2.44
N PHE A 724 19.97 -22.68 2.49
CA PHE A 724 20.76 -23.03 1.32
C PHE A 724 20.76 -24.57 1.16
N ASP A 725 20.46 -25.04 -0.04
CA ASP A 725 20.42 -26.45 -0.37
C ASP A 725 21.35 -26.80 -1.55
N PRO A 726 21.85 -28.06 -1.63
CA PRO A 726 22.76 -28.50 -2.70
C PRO A 726 22.11 -28.38 -4.08
N ILE A 727 22.88 -27.87 -5.03
CA ILE A 727 22.46 -27.72 -6.43
C ILE A 727 22.65 -29.03 -7.19
N PRO A 728 21.75 -29.43 -8.12
CA PRO A 728 21.95 -30.52 -9.03
C PRO A 728 23.17 -30.31 -9.93
N GLN A 729 23.94 -31.39 -10.20
CA GLN A 729 25.23 -31.34 -10.89
C GLN A 729 25.19 -30.71 -12.27
N ASN A 730 24.11 -30.89 -13.03
CA ASN A 730 23.91 -30.28 -14.35
C ASN A 730 23.85 -28.74 -14.27
N ILE A 731 23.30 -28.18 -13.20
CA ILE A 731 23.22 -26.73 -12.97
C ILE A 731 24.58 -26.19 -12.52
N VAL A 732 25.30 -26.94 -11.64
CA VAL A 732 26.64 -26.59 -11.20
C VAL A 732 27.59 -26.38 -12.38
N GLU A 733 27.56 -27.28 -13.37
CA GLU A 733 28.37 -27.17 -14.57
C GLU A 733 28.08 -25.89 -15.35
N THR A 734 26.81 -25.50 -15.43
CA THR A 734 26.39 -24.28 -16.12
C THR A 734 26.91 -23.03 -15.40
N ILE A 735 26.81 -23.00 -14.07
CA ILE A 735 27.30 -21.89 -13.23
C ILE A 735 28.82 -21.77 -13.31
N CYS A 736 29.56 -22.90 -13.23
CA CYS A 736 31.01 -22.92 -13.34
C CYS A 736 31.47 -22.41 -14.71
N LYS A 737 30.82 -22.84 -15.80
CA LYS A 737 31.11 -22.36 -17.17
C LYS A 737 30.90 -20.85 -17.30
N ALA A 738 29.81 -20.33 -16.73
CA ALA A 738 29.49 -18.89 -16.76
C ALA A 738 30.57 -18.05 -16.01
N ARG A 739 31.17 -18.60 -14.96
CA ARG A 739 32.27 -17.95 -14.21
C ARG A 739 33.69 -18.24 -14.71
N GLY A 740 33.82 -19.07 -15.73
CA GLY A 740 35.13 -19.46 -16.29
C GLY A 740 35.93 -20.36 -15.34
N THR A 741 35.27 -21.04 -14.40
CA THR A 741 35.85 -22.06 -13.52
C THR A 741 35.55 -23.45 -14.07
N VAL A 742 36.45 -24.40 -13.84
CA VAL A 742 36.22 -25.81 -14.21
C VAL A 742 35.51 -26.47 -13.02
N ALA A 743 34.37 -27.09 -13.26
CA ALA A 743 33.70 -27.87 -12.22
C ALA A 743 34.66 -28.94 -11.67
N ALA A 744 34.86 -28.92 -10.37
CA ALA A 744 35.80 -29.83 -9.71
C ALA A 744 35.28 -31.26 -9.64
#